data_deb1b21ca47a331a32e5859b5dc46adb
#
_entry.id   deb1b21ca47a331a32e5859b5dc46adb
#
_cell.length_a   1.000
_cell.length_b   1.000
_cell.length_c   1.000
_cell.angle_alpha   90.00
_cell.angle_beta   90.00
_cell.angle_gamma   90.00
#
_symmetry.space_group_name_H-M   'P 1'
#
loop_
_entity.id
_entity.type
_entity.pdbx_description
1 polymer ?
#
loop_
_entity_poly.entity_id
_entity_poly.type
_entity_poly.pdbx_seq_one_letter_code
_entity_poly.pdbx_strand_id
1 'polypeptide(L)'
;MRNGRLVSSKKIDFFKAIALAALFAAGITTASAQTANQAWLDRGIWHGSEPTRFLVTSLDQSLMAQTATKELNRGLNGSAGPDIDDFTNRIVLGTAAEVRKAYPKIGVPEELPAESYWINTTHPHRGTLIIVAGGDERGILYGAFALLRFFAENNAPPKKVIRESPAMPIRWVDEWDNANGTIERGYGGRSVFFENGKVRDDLSAVSEYARLLASVGINGCNVNNVNGAAPFLTPEMLQGLKRIADTMRPWGVRLAISVDIASPQKIGGLKTFDPLDPAVQAWWAAKVGEIYAQIPDFAGFTVKADSEGQAGPASYGRSPADAANLLAHALAPHGGVVLYRAFVYNNHLDYNDLKADRARAAYDIFHPLDGKFALNVIVQIKYGPIDFQAREPVSPLFAGLEKTNSAMELQITQEYTGQQRHLVYLAPMWKQMLDFDLHAENRSTPVKEIIAGKSFNRPLGGMIGVSCVGRDGWLGSPLAMANLYAFGRLAWDPNLTAEQIAEEWTRQTVNTDPQVVATVTKMLIQSWPAYEHYTGPLGTQTLTDPTGSHYGPGVEGSERNGWGQWHRDDAQGIGMDRSVATGTGYVGQYPPEVAKMYELQATTPDNLLLFFHHVPYTYKLHSGETVIQYFYDSHYQGADEAARLVDEWETLKGKVDPGLYDDELARLVYQAGHAIVWRDAIVQYFLEQSGIPDAKGRAGHYPGRMEAEDARLSGYKVIDVTPWEDASGGKAVTCDAGSAPKGCSAEWTYTGNAGRLDVVVQYFDLRGGVARFALDVNGKPIATWTADATLPSRRPDGDNSTRFTTRGVELKPGDVLRVDGTPDAGDPAALDYIEIEPAAASR
;
A
#
# COMPACT_ATOMS: atom_id res chain seq x y z
N MET A 1 -55.33 -28.59 -47.98
CA MET A 1 -56.11 -28.54 -46.76
C MET A 1 -55.12 -28.65 -45.58
N ARG A 2 -54.82 -27.54 -44.98
CA ARG A 2 -55.01 -27.12 -43.59
C ARG A 2 -54.49 -28.11 -42.57
N ASN A 3 -53.50 -27.83 -41.75
CA ASN A 3 -53.59 -26.93 -40.65
C ASN A 3 -52.16 -26.61 -40.09
N GLY A 4 -51.88 -25.32 -39.95
CA GLY A 4 -50.74 -24.82 -39.22
C GLY A 4 -50.97 -24.88 -37.69
N ARG A 5 -49.93 -25.07 -36.93
CA ARG A 5 -49.89 -24.69 -35.53
C ARG A 5 -48.72 -23.75 -35.30
N LEU A 6 -49.08 -22.55 -34.92
CA LEU A 6 -48.19 -21.61 -34.25
C LEU A 6 -47.68 -22.23 -32.96
N VAL A 7 -46.37 -22.38 -32.81
CA VAL A 7 -45.72 -22.63 -31.54
C VAL A 7 -45.09 -21.34 -31.10
N SER A 8 -45.51 -20.93 -29.93
CA SER A 8 -45.34 -19.67 -29.24
C SER A 8 -43.88 -19.21 -29.10
N SER A 9 -43.67 -17.92 -29.39
CA SER A 9 -42.42 -17.15 -29.20
C SER A 9 -41.99 -16.96 -27.77
N LYS A 10 -42.69 -17.53 -26.80
CA LYS A 10 -42.37 -17.38 -25.36
C LYS A 10 -41.29 -18.32 -24.80
N LYS A 11 -40.86 -19.34 -25.57
CA LYS A 11 -39.77 -20.24 -25.10
C LYS A 11 -38.37 -19.77 -25.48
N ILE A 12 -38.23 -18.84 -26.41
CA ILE A 12 -36.93 -18.33 -26.86
C ILE A 12 -36.41 -17.24 -25.94
N ASP A 13 -37.30 -16.49 -25.28
CA ASP A 13 -36.92 -15.42 -24.36
C ASP A 13 -36.47 -15.99 -22.98
N PHE A 14 -37.02 -17.15 -22.58
CA PHE A 14 -36.64 -17.79 -21.30
C PHE A 14 -35.22 -18.41 -21.38
N PHE A 15 -34.81 -18.94 -22.51
CA PHE A 15 -33.44 -19.43 -22.72
C PHE A 15 -32.39 -18.32 -22.88
N LYS A 16 -32.76 -17.15 -23.39
CA LYS A 16 -31.86 -15.98 -23.45
C LYS A 16 -31.67 -15.35 -22.08
N ALA A 17 -32.67 -15.32 -21.21
CA ALA A 17 -32.56 -14.85 -19.83
C ALA A 17 -31.71 -15.78 -18.95
N ILE A 18 -31.81 -17.11 -19.16
CA ILE A 18 -30.96 -18.09 -18.43
C ILE A 18 -29.51 -18.05 -18.96
N ALA A 19 -29.29 -17.80 -20.24
CA ALA A 19 -27.94 -17.65 -20.79
C ALA A 19 -27.27 -16.33 -20.38
N LEU A 20 -28.02 -15.23 -20.16
CA LEU A 20 -27.47 -13.99 -19.58
C LEU A 20 -27.21 -14.12 -18.07
N ALA A 21 -28.08 -14.81 -17.33
CA ALA A 21 -27.84 -15.07 -15.89
C ALA A 21 -26.68 -16.06 -15.65
N ALA A 22 -26.46 -17.03 -16.56
CA ALA A 22 -25.32 -17.93 -16.49
C ALA A 22 -24.00 -17.28 -16.93
N LEU A 23 -24.04 -16.23 -17.74
CA LEU A 23 -22.87 -15.40 -18.08
C LEU A 23 -22.50 -14.41 -16.93
N PHE A 24 -23.46 -13.97 -16.13
CA PHE A 24 -23.20 -13.20 -14.92
C PHE A 24 -22.70 -14.04 -13.75
N ALA A 25 -23.10 -15.30 -13.63
CA ALA A 25 -22.63 -16.22 -12.59
C ALA A 25 -21.28 -16.91 -12.93
N ALA A 26 -20.84 -16.87 -14.19
CA ALA A 26 -19.54 -17.38 -14.62
C ALA A 26 -18.46 -16.29 -14.72
N GLY A 27 -18.79 -15.03 -14.43
CA GLY A 27 -17.90 -13.87 -14.57
C GLY A 27 -17.10 -13.49 -13.33
N ILE A 28 -17.25 -14.20 -12.20
CA ILE A 28 -16.57 -13.82 -10.94
C ILE A 28 -15.47 -14.79 -10.52
N THR A 29 -15.12 -15.79 -11.32
CA THR A 29 -14.08 -16.77 -10.93
C THR A 29 -12.93 -16.91 -11.92
N THR A 30 -12.55 -15.85 -12.56
CA THR A 30 -11.17 -15.64 -12.97
C THR A 30 -10.87 -14.17 -12.72
N ALA A 31 -10.34 -13.84 -11.55
CA ALA A 31 -9.39 -12.75 -11.48
C ALA A 31 -8.39 -13.09 -12.59
N SER A 32 -8.53 -12.46 -13.74
CA SER A 32 -7.53 -12.56 -14.80
C SER A 32 -6.27 -12.07 -14.13
N ALA A 33 -5.30 -12.96 -13.93
CA ALA A 33 -4.00 -12.56 -13.41
C ALA A 33 -3.60 -11.32 -14.21
N GLN A 34 -3.56 -10.16 -13.53
CA GLN A 34 -3.05 -8.95 -14.16
C GLN A 34 -1.65 -9.31 -14.63
N THR A 35 -1.45 -9.32 -15.92
CA THR A 35 -0.10 -9.49 -16.44
C THR A 35 0.69 -8.26 -16.00
N ALA A 36 1.99 -8.40 -15.82
CA ALA A 36 2.91 -7.28 -15.57
C ALA A 36 2.62 -6.05 -16.42
N ASN A 37 2.07 -6.30 -17.53
CA ASN A 37 1.66 -5.39 -18.54
C ASN A 37 0.52 -4.43 -18.14
N GLN A 38 -0.22 -4.64 -17.11
CA GLN A 38 -1.36 -3.80 -16.72
C GLN A 38 -1.02 -2.75 -15.64
N ALA A 39 0.22 -2.75 -15.13
CA ALA A 39 0.64 -1.80 -14.11
C ALA A 39 1.05 -0.44 -14.66
N TRP A 40 1.92 -0.41 -15.63
CA TRP A 40 2.36 0.68 -16.52
C TRP A 40 3.32 0.08 -17.57
N LEU A 41 3.67 0.81 -18.64
CA LEU A 41 4.54 0.40 -19.74
C LEU A 41 3.95 -0.69 -20.68
N ASP A 42 2.67 -0.90 -20.70
CA ASP A 42 2.10 -2.06 -21.39
C ASP A 42 1.60 -1.81 -22.80
N ARG A 43 1.01 -0.68 -23.02
CA ARG A 43 0.36 -0.42 -24.29
C ARG A 43 1.30 0.39 -25.15
N GLY A 44 1.43 0.00 -26.40
CA GLY A 44 2.23 0.78 -27.34
C GLY A 44 2.12 2.26 -27.04
N ILE A 45 3.13 2.76 -26.35
CA ILE A 45 3.22 4.08 -25.76
C ILE A 45 2.97 5.18 -26.79
N TRP A 46 3.05 4.79 -28.05
CA TRP A 46 2.88 5.67 -29.20
C TRP A 46 1.47 5.59 -29.79
N HIS A 47 0.66 6.60 -29.52
CA HIS A 47 -0.70 6.76 -30.08
C HIS A 47 -0.77 7.74 -31.24
N GLY A 48 0.35 8.04 -31.92
CA GLY A 48 0.38 8.89 -33.10
C GLY A 48 -0.38 8.26 -34.30
N SER A 49 -0.92 9.10 -35.17
CA SER A 49 -1.64 8.68 -36.40
C SER A 49 -0.79 7.91 -37.39
N GLU A 50 0.54 8.00 -37.27
CA GLU A 50 1.56 7.20 -38.00
C GLU A 50 2.68 6.86 -37.00
N PRO A 51 2.98 5.58 -36.73
CA PRO A 51 4.04 5.20 -35.82
C PRO A 51 5.40 5.63 -36.39
N THR A 52 6.02 6.63 -35.81
CA THR A 52 7.40 6.97 -36.10
C THR A 52 8.30 5.83 -35.62
N ARG A 53 8.81 5.04 -36.55
CA ARG A 53 9.72 3.94 -36.23
C ARG A 53 11.13 4.45 -36.02
N PHE A 54 11.82 3.86 -35.05
CA PHE A 54 13.21 4.18 -34.73
C PHE A 54 14.09 2.95 -34.87
N LEU A 55 15.23 3.10 -35.51
CA LEU A 55 16.30 2.12 -35.41
C LEU A 55 17.03 2.32 -34.08
N VAL A 56 16.85 1.40 -33.14
CA VAL A 56 17.54 1.44 -31.84
C VAL A 56 18.84 0.67 -31.92
N THR A 57 19.95 1.34 -31.61
CA THR A 57 21.29 0.76 -31.59
C THR A 57 22.00 1.07 -30.28
N SER A 58 22.84 0.16 -29.78
CA SER A 58 23.67 0.41 -28.63
C SER A 58 25.15 0.36 -28.97
N LEU A 59 25.89 1.30 -28.42
CA LEU A 59 27.37 1.32 -28.45
C LEU A 59 27.93 0.40 -27.36
N ASP A 60 27.23 0.30 -26.24
CA ASP A 60 27.53 -0.55 -25.10
C ASP A 60 26.98 -1.97 -25.32
N GLN A 61 27.74 -3.00 -24.92
CA GLN A 61 27.39 -4.42 -25.05
C GLN A 61 26.98 -5.04 -23.70
N SER A 62 26.87 -4.25 -22.63
CA SER A 62 26.45 -4.75 -21.32
C SER A 62 25.04 -5.34 -21.37
N LEU A 63 24.71 -6.18 -20.38
CA LEU A 63 23.42 -6.83 -20.28
C LEU A 63 22.28 -5.80 -20.13
N MET A 64 22.51 -4.71 -19.39
CA MET A 64 21.53 -3.65 -19.19
C MET A 64 21.32 -2.81 -20.45
N ALA A 65 22.37 -2.53 -21.23
CA ALA A 65 22.24 -1.84 -22.50
C ALA A 65 21.47 -2.68 -23.55
N GLN A 66 21.67 -3.99 -23.55
CA GLN A 66 20.87 -4.91 -24.37
C GLN A 66 19.40 -4.92 -23.94
N THR A 67 19.13 -4.91 -22.62
CA THR A 67 17.77 -4.81 -22.06
C THR A 67 17.13 -3.48 -22.45
N ALA A 68 17.82 -2.36 -22.31
CA ALA A 68 17.36 -1.02 -22.73
C ALA A 68 16.99 -0.99 -24.23
N THR A 69 17.81 -1.62 -25.08
CA THR A 69 17.55 -1.74 -26.52
C THR A 69 16.25 -2.51 -26.79
N LYS A 70 16.04 -3.64 -26.08
CA LYS A 70 14.83 -4.45 -26.20
C LYS A 70 13.59 -3.67 -25.75
N GLU A 71 13.68 -2.96 -24.63
CA GLU A 71 12.55 -2.17 -24.09
C GLU A 71 12.16 -1.01 -25.02
N LEU A 72 13.11 -0.27 -25.55
CA LEU A 72 12.82 0.78 -26.53
C LEU A 72 12.17 0.21 -27.81
N ASN A 73 12.68 -0.92 -28.31
CA ASN A 73 12.04 -1.57 -29.45
C ASN A 73 10.61 -2.01 -29.13
N ARG A 74 10.40 -2.63 -27.95
CA ARG A 74 9.06 -3.06 -27.49
C ARG A 74 8.09 -1.87 -27.38
N GLY A 75 8.51 -0.79 -26.74
CA GLY A 75 7.66 0.38 -26.47
C GLY A 75 7.37 1.24 -27.71
N LEU A 76 8.32 1.37 -28.64
CA LEU A 76 8.22 2.29 -29.78
C LEU A 76 7.89 1.60 -31.09
N ASN A 77 8.39 0.37 -31.32
CA ASN A 77 8.27 -0.32 -32.60
C ASN A 77 7.29 -1.52 -32.55
N GLY A 78 6.80 -1.88 -31.35
CA GLY A 78 6.01 -3.09 -31.14
C GLY A 78 6.84 -4.37 -31.28
N SER A 79 6.17 -5.53 -31.38
CA SER A 79 6.81 -6.84 -31.50
C SER A 79 7.36 -7.16 -32.90
N ALA A 80 7.01 -6.37 -33.90
CA ALA A 80 7.62 -6.48 -35.24
C ALA A 80 8.91 -5.67 -35.24
N GLY A 81 10.05 -6.33 -35.31
CA GLY A 81 11.34 -5.68 -35.49
C GLY A 81 11.33 -4.76 -36.71
N PRO A 82 12.18 -3.73 -36.77
CA PRO A 82 12.24 -2.81 -37.90
C PRO A 82 12.68 -3.55 -39.16
N ASP A 83 11.91 -3.37 -40.24
CA ASP A 83 12.41 -3.67 -41.59
C ASP A 83 13.55 -2.70 -41.86
N ILE A 84 14.75 -3.20 -42.18
CA ILE A 84 16.05 -2.49 -42.05
C ILE A 84 16.29 -1.43 -43.12
N ASP A 85 15.48 -1.33 -44.15
CA ASP A 85 15.86 -0.61 -45.39
C ASP A 85 15.49 0.87 -45.45
N ASP A 86 14.73 1.47 -44.54
CA ASP A 86 14.32 2.88 -44.64
C ASP A 86 14.28 3.67 -43.33
N PHE A 87 15.30 3.55 -42.44
CA PHE A 87 15.32 4.32 -41.19
C PHE A 87 16.07 5.63 -41.29
N THR A 88 15.30 6.73 -41.36
CA THR A 88 15.78 8.08 -41.17
C THR A 88 15.88 8.44 -39.67
N ASN A 89 15.07 7.78 -38.78
CA ASN A 89 15.03 8.05 -37.34
C ASN A 89 15.82 6.99 -36.57
N ARG A 90 16.67 7.46 -35.62
CA ARG A 90 17.57 6.61 -34.84
C ARG A 90 17.54 6.95 -33.38
N ILE A 91 17.66 5.91 -32.53
CA ILE A 91 18.01 6.05 -31.12
C ILE A 91 19.35 5.35 -30.89
N VAL A 92 20.29 6.06 -30.27
CA VAL A 92 21.63 5.52 -29.96
C VAL A 92 21.81 5.52 -28.46
N LEU A 93 22.12 4.36 -27.91
CA LEU A 93 22.40 4.13 -26.50
C LEU A 93 23.89 3.95 -26.28
N GLY A 94 24.41 4.38 -25.13
CA GLY A 94 25.79 4.11 -24.71
C GLY A 94 26.16 4.82 -23.43
N THR A 95 27.31 4.49 -22.87
CA THR A 95 27.86 5.29 -21.80
C THR A 95 28.30 6.68 -22.33
N ALA A 96 28.36 7.67 -21.45
CA ALA A 96 28.80 9.01 -21.82
C ALA A 96 30.18 9.01 -22.53
N ALA A 97 31.09 8.10 -22.16
CA ALA A 97 32.39 7.95 -22.77
C ALA A 97 32.29 7.42 -24.22
N GLU A 98 31.47 6.39 -24.44
CA GLU A 98 31.25 5.80 -25.76
C GLU A 98 30.56 6.77 -26.71
N VAL A 99 29.52 7.47 -26.20
CA VAL A 99 28.81 8.46 -27.00
C VAL A 99 29.71 9.63 -27.37
N ARG A 100 30.54 10.16 -26.48
CA ARG A 100 31.53 11.20 -26.83
C ARG A 100 32.52 10.75 -27.90
N LYS A 101 32.97 9.48 -27.82
CA LYS A 101 33.87 8.92 -28.82
C LYS A 101 33.21 8.78 -30.20
N ALA A 102 31.97 8.29 -30.24
CA ALA A 102 31.20 8.08 -31.48
C ALA A 102 30.63 9.37 -32.08
N TYR A 103 30.26 10.32 -31.24
CA TYR A 103 29.57 11.59 -31.58
C TYR A 103 30.25 12.80 -30.91
N PRO A 104 31.50 13.14 -31.24
CA PRO A 104 32.28 14.17 -30.51
C PRO A 104 31.70 15.58 -30.55
N LYS A 105 30.77 15.87 -31.45
CA LYS A 105 30.16 17.18 -31.63
C LYS A 105 28.80 17.32 -30.94
N ILE A 106 28.28 16.26 -30.25
CA ILE A 106 26.90 16.23 -29.72
C ILE A 106 26.79 16.95 -28.39
N GLY A 107 27.88 17.26 -27.68
CA GLY A 107 27.89 18.01 -26.45
C GLY A 107 27.47 17.21 -25.19
N VAL A 108 27.74 15.90 -25.16
CA VAL A 108 27.57 15.08 -23.97
C VAL A 108 28.42 15.63 -22.82
N PRO A 109 27.89 15.81 -21.59
CA PRO A 109 28.65 16.30 -20.44
C PRO A 109 29.93 15.48 -20.20
N GLU A 110 30.97 16.13 -19.74
CA GLU A 110 32.28 15.49 -19.47
C GLU A 110 32.14 14.52 -18.29
N GLU A 111 31.39 14.95 -17.26
CA GLU A 111 31.03 14.14 -16.08
C GLU A 111 29.54 13.88 -16.05
N LEU A 112 29.22 12.61 -15.98
CA LEU A 112 27.88 12.11 -15.75
C LEU A 112 27.98 11.09 -14.61
N PRO A 113 27.38 11.36 -13.44
CA PRO A 113 27.45 10.47 -12.29
C PRO A 113 26.93 9.06 -12.62
N ALA A 114 27.34 8.06 -11.85
CA ALA A 114 26.76 6.72 -11.95
C ALA A 114 25.22 6.77 -11.83
N GLU A 115 24.55 5.86 -12.53
CA GLU A 115 23.08 5.74 -12.58
C GLU A 115 22.37 6.97 -13.19
N SER A 116 23.07 8.06 -13.54
CA SER A 116 22.47 9.22 -14.21
C SER A 116 22.37 9.03 -15.73
N TYR A 117 21.53 9.84 -16.36
CA TYR A 117 21.37 9.84 -17.81
C TYR A 117 21.29 11.25 -18.40
N TRP A 118 21.59 11.32 -19.70
CA TRP A 118 21.48 12.49 -20.53
C TRP A 118 20.84 12.11 -21.86
N ILE A 119 19.78 12.80 -22.24
CA ILE A 119 19.04 12.55 -23.48
C ILE A 119 19.06 13.81 -24.31
N ASN A 120 19.41 13.70 -25.60
CA ASN A 120 19.41 14.80 -26.54
C ASN A 120 18.86 14.38 -27.90
N THR A 121 18.05 15.24 -28.48
CA THR A 121 17.47 15.05 -29.82
C THR A 121 18.11 16.04 -30.79
N THR A 122 18.54 15.55 -31.94
CA THR A 122 19.06 16.33 -33.05
C THR A 122 18.41 15.91 -34.37
N HIS A 123 18.48 16.80 -35.37
CA HIS A 123 17.88 16.55 -36.67
C HIS A 123 18.95 16.67 -37.76
N PRO A 124 19.76 15.62 -38.01
CA PRO A 124 20.74 15.59 -39.08
C PRO A 124 20.03 15.49 -40.44
N HIS A 125 20.31 16.39 -41.39
CA HIS A 125 19.80 16.56 -42.75
C HIS A 125 18.47 15.84 -43.13
N ARG A 126 18.21 14.64 -42.67
CA ARG A 126 16.97 13.88 -42.75
C ARG A 126 16.77 13.06 -41.47
N GLY A 127 15.56 13.09 -40.92
CA GLY A 127 15.20 12.26 -39.75
C GLY A 127 15.56 12.84 -38.41
N THR A 128 15.35 12.05 -37.38
CA THR A 128 15.56 12.37 -35.97
C THR A 128 16.62 11.45 -35.39
N LEU A 129 17.60 12.01 -34.70
CA LEU A 129 18.58 11.28 -33.91
C LEU A 129 18.39 11.60 -32.44
N ILE A 130 18.02 10.59 -31.65
CA ILE A 130 17.94 10.68 -30.19
C ILE A 130 19.14 9.93 -29.63
N ILE A 131 19.87 10.57 -28.72
CA ILE A 131 20.98 9.95 -28.02
C ILE A 131 20.62 9.84 -26.55
N VAL A 132 20.78 8.65 -25.98
CA VAL A 132 20.65 8.35 -24.55
C VAL A 132 22.04 7.96 -24.04
N ALA A 133 22.67 8.84 -23.29
CA ALA A 133 23.97 8.60 -22.66
C ALA A 133 23.80 8.33 -21.17
N GLY A 134 24.28 7.19 -20.68
CA GLY A 134 24.31 6.87 -19.25
C GLY A 134 25.66 7.22 -18.62
N GLY A 135 25.66 7.54 -17.34
CA GLY A 135 26.89 7.62 -16.53
C GLY A 135 27.57 6.26 -16.42
N ASP A 136 26.75 5.22 -16.38
CA ASP A 136 27.10 3.80 -16.43
C ASP A 136 26.00 3.01 -17.17
N GLU A 137 26.08 1.67 -17.15
CA GLU A 137 25.12 0.79 -17.80
C GLU A 137 23.69 0.91 -17.20
N ARG A 138 23.54 1.18 -15.89
CA ARG A 138 22.23 1.47 -15.28
C ARG A 138 21.68 2.80 -15.77
N GLY A 139 22.52 3.82 -15.89
CA GLY A 139 22.12 5.10 -16.45
C GLY A 139 21.59 4.99 -17.88
N ILE A 140 22.16 4.07 -18.71
CA ILE A 140 21.61 3.75 -20.05
C ILE A 140 20.18 3.21 -19.92
N LEU A 141 19.97 2.22 -19.04
CA LEU A 141 18.66 1.59 -18.84
C LEU A 141 17.62 2.60 -18.32
N TYR A 142 17.97 3.38 -17.29
CA TYR A 142 17.10 4.42 -16.74
C TYR A 142 16.77 5.52 -17.75
N GLY A 143 17.76 5.92 -18.56
CA GLY A 143 17.56 6.85 -19.67
C GLY A 143 16.61 6.31 -20.74
N ALA A 144 16.68 5.00 -21.04
CA ALA A 144 15.73 4.36 -21.96
C ALA A 144 14.29 4.41 -21.42
N PHE A 145 14.08 4.08 -20.14
CA PHE A 145 12.77 4.20 -19.50
C PHE A 145 12.29 5.65 -19.41
N ALA A 146 13.18 6.60 -19.12
CA ALA A 146 12.83 8.02 -19.12
C ALA A 146 12.39 8.51 -20.51
N LEU A 147 13.04 8.02 -21.57
CA LEU A 147 12.63 8.31 -22.95
C LEU A 147 11.25 7.72 -23.27
N LEU A 148 10.98 6.48 -22.86
CA LEU A 148 9.67 5.85 -23.02
C LEU A 148 8.58 6.63 -22.28
N ARG A 149 8.82 7.01 -21.03
CA ARG A 149 7.91 7.86 -20.24
C ARG A 149 7.65 9.20 -20.95
N PHE A 150 8.70 9.85 -21.44
CA PHE A 150 8.56 11.11 -22.16
C PHE A 150 7.66 10.96 -23.40
N PHE A 151 7.82 9.88 -24.17
CA PHE A 151 6.94 9.60 -25.32
C PHE A 151 5.50 9.35 -24.90
N ALA A 152 5.26 8.60 -23.82
CA ALA A 152 3.91 8.37 -23.28
C ALA A 152 3.18 9.67 -22.89
N GLU A 153 3.92 10.63 -22.36
CA GLU A 153 3.36 11.91 -21.94
C GLU A 153 3.14 12.90 -23.09
N ASN A 154 4.10 12.96 -24.02
CA ASN A 154 4.20 14.04 -24.99
C ASN A 154 3.90 13.62 -26.43
N ASN A 155 3.84 12.33 -26.71
CA ASN A 155 3.65 11.77 -28.05
C ASN A 155 4.62 12.36 -29.10
N ALA A 156 5.83 12.75 -28.70
CA ALA A 156 6.85 13.40 -29.52
C ALA A 156 8.25 13.23 -28.88
N PRO A 157 9.35 13.30 -29.67
CA PRO A 157 10.71 13.34 -29.15
C PRO A 157 10.96 14.57 -28.26
N PRO A 158 11.86 14.46 -27.25
CA PRO A 158 12.27 15.59 -26.43
C PRO A 158 12.85 16.72 -27.28
N LYS A 159 12.33 17.93 -27.10
CA LYS A 159 12.86 19.15 -27.78
C LYS A 159 14.01 19.81 -27.01
N LYS A 160 14.16 19.50 -25.74
CA LYS A 160 15.21 20.01 -24.85
C LYS A 160 16.03 18.84 -24.35
N VAL A 161 17.27 19.11 -23.99
CA VAL A 161 18.12 18.12 -23.31
C VAL A 161 17.47 17.76 -21.97
N ILE A 162 17.38 16.46 -21.70
CA ILE A 162 16.99 15.91 -20.40
C ILE A 162 18.27 15.42 -19.73
N ARG A 163 18.53 15.85 -18.51
CA ARG A 163 19.63 15.35 -17.69
C ARG A 163 19.12 15.13 -16.28
N GLU A 164 19.19 13.90 -15.82
CA GLU A 164 18.73 13.53 -14.48
C GLU A 164 19.73 12.58 -13.79
N SER A 165 19.72 12.66 -12.46
CA SER A 165 20.51 11.81 -11.57
C SER A 165 19.63 11.45 -10.38
N PRO A 166 19.69 10.21 -9.87
CA PRO A 166 18.90 9.85 -8.70
C PRO A 166 19.34 10.66 -7.48
N ALA A 167 18.36 11.15 -6.71
CA ALA A 167 18.62 11.86 -5.46
C ALA A 167 19.11 10.92 -4.36
N MET A 168 18.62 9.68 -4.34
CA MET A 168 18.87 8.68 -3.30
C MET A 168 19.81 7.59 -3.83
N PRO A 169 20.92 7.25 -3.12
CA PRO A 169 21.80 6.13 -3.50
C PRO A 169 21.10 4.77 -3.37
N ILE A 170 20.33 4.58 -2.30
CA ILE A 170 19.56 3.35 -2.02
C ILE A 170 18.10 3.61 -2.36
N ARG A 171 17.56 2.83 -3.27
CA ARG A 171 16.16 2.89 -3.72
C ARG A 171 15.69 1.45 -3.85
N TRP A 172 15.30 0.86 -2.71
CA TRP A 172 14.98 -0.56 -2.63
C TRP A 172 13.51 -0.79 -2.29
N VAL A 173 13.01 -1.92 -2.74
CA VAL A 173 11.77 -2.49 -2.23
C VAL A 173 12.08 -3.61 -1.24
N ASP A 174 11.17 -3.82 -0.31
CA ASP A 174 11.25 -4.82 0.75
C ASP A 174 9.99 -5.70 0.68
N GLU A 175 10.18 -6.96 0.29
CA GLU A 175 9.10 -7.94 0.16
C GLU A 175 9.05 -8.80 1.42
N TRP A 176 7.84 -9.00 1.96
CA TRP A 176 7.67 -9.78 3.18
C TRP A 176 7.20 -11.21 2.86
N ASP A 177 7.89 -11.82 1.91
CA ASP A 177 7.58 -13.15 1.41
C ASP A 177 8.16 -14.25 2.29
N ASN A 178 7.37 -15.30 2.53
CA ASN A 178 7.80 -16.49 3.24
C ASN A 178 8.11 -17.63 2.26
N ALA A 179 9.04 -18.52 2.62
CA ALA A 179 9.44 -19.63 1.77
C ALA A 179 8.28 -20.58 1.39
N ASN A 180 7.22 -20.65 2.20
CA ASN A 180 6.02 -21.44 1.90
C ASN A 180 5.10 -20.79 0.85
N GLY A 181 5.44 -19.58 0.38
CA GLY A 181 4.69 -18.82 -0.62
C GLY A 181 3.57 -17.91 -0.06
N THR A 182 3.45 -17.79 1.27
CA THR A 182 2.61 -16.74 1.88
C THR A 182 3.38 -15.42 1.90
N ILE A 183 2.65 -14.31 1.94
CA ILE A 183 3.22 -12.96 2.06
C ILE A 183 2.59 -12.33 3.31
N GLU A 184 3.41 -11.81 4.21
CA GLU A 184 2.91 -11.01 5.32
C GLU A 184 2.50 -9.63 4.77
N ARG A 185 1.26 -9.21 5.04
CA ARG A 185 0.68 -7.97 4.48
C ARG A 185 0.64 -7.93 2.95
N GLY A 186 0.60 -9.10 2.29
CA GLY A 186 0.41 -9.21 0.84
C GLY A 186 -1.08 -9.38 0.49
N TYR A 187 -1.61 -8.49 -0.35
CA TYR A 187 -3.02 -8.49 -0.73
C TYR A 187 -3.25 -8.81 -2.22
N GLY A 188 -2.16 -8.99 -2.99
CA GLY A 188 -2.15 -9.38 -4.40
C GLY A 188 -1.93 -10.87 -4.66
N GLY A 189 -2.27 -11.74 -3.70
CA GLY A 189 -2.13 -13.19 -3.84
C GLY A 189 -0.86 -13.76 -3.22
N ARG A 190 -0.37 -14.87 -3.77
CA ARG A 190 0.80 -15.58 -3.24
C ARG A 190 2.11 -15.05 -3.84
N SER A 191 3.22 -15.39 -3.17
CA SER A 191 4.57 -14.99 -3.54
C SER A 191 4.91 -15.21 -5.01
N VAL A 192 5.54 -14.21 -5.63
CA VAL A 192 6.16 -14.33 -6.95
C VAL A 192 7.51 -15.06 -6.90
N PHE A 193 8.13 -15.14 -5.72
CA PHE A 193 9.48 -15.69 -5.50
C PHE A 193 9.48 -17.13 -5.03
N PHE A 194 8.57 -17.46 -4.08
CA PHE A 194 8.66 -18.71 -3.32
C PHE A 194 7.37 -19.55 -3.40
N GLU A 195 7.53 -20.85 -3.27
CA GLU A 195 6.44 -21.78 -3.01
C GLU A 195 6.95 -23.09 -2.40
N ASN A 196 6.18 -23.66 -1.47
CA ASN A 196 6.46 -24.97 -0.88
C ASN A 196 7.89 -25.11 -0.29
N GLY A 197 8.41 -24.06 0.32
CA GLY A 197 9.71 -24.03 0.98
C GLY A 197 10.92 -23.79 0.07
N LYS A 198 10.71 -23.45 -1.19
CA LYS A 198 11.77 -23.21 -2.19
C LYS A 198 11.46 -22.05 -3.12
N VAL A 199 12.47 -21.59 -3.86
CA VAL A 199 12.31 -20.65 -4.96
C VAL A 199 11.52 -21.33 -6.08
N ARG A 200 10.55 -20.62 -6.66
CA ARG A 200 9.70 -21.06 -7.75
C ARG A 200 10.52 -21.51 -8.97
N ASP A 201 9.99 -22.45 -9.73
CA ASP A 201 10.62 -22.88 -10.98
C ASP A 201 10.44 -21.84 -12.08
N ASP A 202 9.27 -21.26 -12.22
CA ASP A 202 8.97 -20.14 -13.13
C ASP A 202 9.21 -18.79 -12.43
N LEU A 203 10.14 -18.00 -12.95
CA LEU A 203 10.52 -16.66 -12.50
C LEU A 203 10.11 -15.56 -13.50
N SER A 204 9.21 -15.84 -14.43
CA SER A 204 8.72 -14.84 -15.39
C SER A 204 8.12 -13.61 -14.68
N ALA A 205 7.31 -13.82 -13.65
CA ALA A 205 6.76 -12.73 -12.83
C ALA A 205 7.85 -11.92 -12.11
N VAL A 206 8.93 -12.57 -11.67
CA VAL A 206 10.10 -11.87 -11.08
C VAL A 206 10.78 -10.98 -12.10
N SER A 207 10.95 -11.45 -13.35
CA SER A 207 11.52 -10.63 -14.43
C SER A 207 10.65 -9.40 -14.73
N GLU A 208 9.33 -9.58 -14.83
CA GLU A 208 8.42 -8.47 -15.08
C GLU A 208 8.36 -7.50 -13.88
N TYR A 209 8.41 -8.00 -12.67
CA TYR A 209 8.52 -7.14 -11.49
C TYR A 209 9.81 -6.33 -11.51
N ALA A 210 10.96 -6.95 -11.77
CA ALA A 210 12.24 -6.24 -11.89
C ALA A 210 12.21 -5.18 -13.01
N ARG A 211 11.51 -5.46 -14.12
CA ARG A 211 11.25 -4.48 -15.19
C ARG A 211 10.47 -3.26 -14.68
N LEU A 212 9.39 -3.48 -13.93
CA LEU A 212 8.63 -2.40 -13.32
C LEU A 212 9.49 -1.57 -12.37
N LEU A 213 10.25 -2.22 -11.50
CA LEU A 213 11.16 -1.57 -10.56
C LEU A 213 12.20 -0.71 -11.27
N ALA A 214 12.85 -1.25 -12.29
CA ALA A 214 13.86 -0.52 -13.08
C ALA A 214 13.27 0.72 -13.78
N SER A 215 12.02 0.63 -14.25
CA SER A 215 11.36 1.72 -14.99
C SER A 215 11.12 2.98 -14.15
N VAL A 216 11.09 2.84 -12.83
CA VAL A 216 10.98 3.94 -11.86
C VAL A 216 12.27 4.16 -11.06
N GLY A 217 13.38 3.55 -11.50
CA GLY A 217 14.71 3.80 -10.96
C GLY A 217 15.06 3.06 -9.67
N ILE A 218 14.33 2.01 -9.30
CA ILE A 218 14.64 1.15 -8.15
C ILE A 218 15.84 0.26 -8.48
N ASN A 219 16.82 0.17 -7.55
CA ASN A 219 18.10 -0.49 -7.78
C ASN A 219 18.39 -1.69 -6.84
N GLY A 220 17.42 -2.08 -6.01
CA GLY A 220 17.55 -3.26 -5.15
C GLY A 220 16.22 -3.79 -4.66
N CYS A 221 16.17 -5.06 -4.30
CA CYS A 221 15.00 -5.76 -3.81
C CYS A 221 15.41 -6.76 -2.71
N ASN A 222 14.90 -6.56 -1.50
CA ASN A 222 14.92 -7.57 -0.45
C ASN A 222 13.73 -8.50 -0.69
N VAL A 223 13.97 -9.81 -0.84
CA VAL A 223 12.95 -10.71 -1.40
C VAL A 223 12.22 -11.55 -0.36
N ASN A 224 12.56 -11.46 0.91
CA ASN A 224 11.94 -12.27 1.95
C ASN A 224 11.58 -11.47 3.19
N ASN A 225 10.65 -12.02 3.96
CA ASN A 225 10.11 -11.43 5.17
C ASN A 225 11.19 -10.89 6.12
N VAL A 226 11.00 -9.67 6.59
CA VAL A 226 11.94 -8.96 7.50
C VAL A 226 12.19 -9.69 8.82
N ASN A 227 11.28 -10.58 9.23
CA ASN A 227 11.50 -11.44 10.38
C ASN A 227 12.71 -12.35 10.21
N GLY A 228 13.19 -12.56 8.97
CA GLY A 228 14.31 -13.41 8.65
C GLY A 228 14.01 -14.87 8.98
N ALA A 229 14.63 -15.80 8.27
CA ALA A 229 14.56 -17.20 8.65
C ALA A 229 15.89 -17.86 8.29
N ALA A 230 16.48 -18.62 9.23
CA ALA A 230 17.75 -19.29 9.03
C ALA A 230 17.81 -20.16 7.77
N PRO A 231 16.73 -20.88 7.35
CA PRO A 231 16.74 -21.68 6.12
C PRO A 231 17.05 -20.88 4.83
N PHE A 232 16.90 -19.57 4.80
CA PHE A 232 17.31 -18.74 3.65
C PHE A 232 18.82 -18.79 3.37
N LEU A 233 19.62 -19.23 4.33
CA LEU A 233 21.08 -19.37 4.22
C LEU A 233 21.55 -20.81 3.96
N THR A 234 20.64 -21.75 3.66
CA THR A 234 21.00 -23.13 3.29
C THR A 234 21.53 -23.18 1.83
N PRO A 235 22.37 -24.16 1.49
CA PRO A 235 22.93 -24.28 0.14
C PRO A 235 21.84 -24.37 -0.95
N GLU A 236 20.77 -25.12 -0.70
CA GLU A 236 19.65 -25.28 -1.63
C GLU A 236 18.93 -23.95 -1.89
N MET A 237 18.67 -23.19 -0.82
CA MET A 237 18.00 -21.89 -0.95
C MET A 237 18.92 -20.88 -1.64
N LEU A 238 20.22 -20.86 -1.35
CA LEU A 238 21.20 -19.99 -2.02
C LEU A 238 21.25 -20.24 -3.53
N GLN A 239 21.14 -21.49 -3.98
CA GLN A 239 21.01 -21.81 -5.41
C GLN A 239 19.73 -21.23 -6.01
N GLY A 240 18.63 -21.31 -5.29
CA GLY A 240 17.37 -20.67 -5.69
C GLY A 240 17.48 -19.15 -5.76
N LEU A 241 18.04 -18.52 -4.74
CA LEU A 241 18.27 -17.07 -4.68
C LEU A 241 19.19 -16.58 -5.81
N LYS A 242 20.20 -17.39 -6.18
CA LYS A 242 21.01 -17.11 -7.39
C LYS A 242 20.15 -17.00 -8.64
N ARG A 243 19.15 -17.86 -8.83
CA ARG A 243 18.23 -17.79 -9.98
C ARG A 243 17.41 -16.49 -9.96
N ILE A 244 16.95 -16.06 -8.78
CA ILE A 244 16.27 -14.76 -8.64
C ILE A 244 17.22 -13.62 -9.02
N ALA A 245 18.43 -13.60 -8.47
CA ALA A 245 19.43 -12.59 -8.77
C ALA A 245 19.76 -12.52 -10.28
N ASP A 246 19.96 -13.68 -10.92
CA ASP A 246 20.24 -13.77 -12.35
C ASP A 246 19.07 -13.24 -13.21
N THR A 247 17.83 -13.40 -12.73
CA THR A 247 16.62 -12.90 -13.38
C THR A 247 16.47 -11.38 -13.24
N MET A 248 16.86 -10.80 -12.10
CA MET A 248 16.77 -9.37 -11.82
C MET A 248 17.93 -8.56 -12.41
N ARG A 249 19.12 -9.17 -12.55
CA ARG A 249 20.36 -8.49 -12.99
C ARG A 249 20.24 -7.75 -14.33
N PRO A 250 19.55 -8.28 -15.37
CA PRO A 250 19.38 -7.56 -16.63
C PRO A 250 18.65 -6.21 -16.48
N TRP A 251 17.87 -6.08 -15.41
CA TRP A 251 17.12 -4.88 -15.05
C TRP A 251 17.85 -3.94 -14.08
N GLY A 252 19.09 -4.26 -13.72
CA GLY A 252 19.89 -3.46 -12.79
C GLY A 252 19.42 -3.51 -11.33
N VAL A 253 18.48 -4.40 -10.99
CA VAL A 253 17.98 -4.59 -9.63
C VAL A 253 18.83 -5.66 -8.93
N ARG A 254 19.44 -5.30 -7.80
CA ARG A 254 20.29 -6.22 -7.01
C ARG A 254 19.45 -6.93 -5.95
N LEU A 255 19.78 -8.20 -5.71
CA LEU A 255 19.15 -9.01 -4.68
C LEU A 255 19.69 -8.68 -3.29
N ALA A 256 18.80 -8.49 -2.32
CA ALA A 256 19.07 -8.52 -0.88
C ALA A 256 18.17 -9.57 -0.20
N ILE A 257 18.53 -9.97 1.01
CA ILE A 257 17.70 -10.86 1.85
C ILE A 257 17.67 -10.36 3.29
N SER A 258 16.55 -10.63 3.96
CA SER A 258 16.45 -10.51 5.42
C SER A 258 17.06 -11.73 6.09
N VAL A 259 17.81 -11.53 7.17
CA VAL A 259 18.50 -12.59 7.89
C VAL A 259 18.10 -12.65 9.37
N ASP A 260 18.01 -13.88 9.87
CA ASP A 260 17.90 -14.15 11.29
C ASP A 260 19.30 -14.14 11.90
N ILE A 261 19.54 -13.22 12.81
CA ILE A 261 20.84 -13.04 13.46
C ILE A 261 21.28 -14.30 14.27
N ALA A 262 20.30 -15.14 14.70
CA ALA A 262 20.57 -16.40 15.37
C ALA A 262 20.90 -17.56 14.43
N SER A 263 21.05 -17.31 13.11
CA SER A 263 21.41 -18.35 12.13
C SER A 263 22.68 -19.16 12.47
N PRO A 264 23.77 -18.58 13.05
CA PRO A 264 24.91 -19.35 13.50
C PRO A 264 24.56 -20.47 14.47
N GLN A 265 23.61 -20.23 15.38
CA GLN A 265 23.13 -21.23 16.32
C GLN A 265 22.13 -22.20 15.68
N LYS A 266 21.20 -21.69 14.84
CA LYS A 266 20.10 -22.49 14.27
C LYS A 266 20.56 -23.46 13.18
N ILE A 267 21.52 -23.06 12.36
CA ILE A 267 22.03 -23.88 11.23
C ILE A 267 23.52 -24.01 11.18
N GLY A 268 24.27 -23.20 11.95
CA GLY A 268 25.73 -23.21 11.95
C GLY A 268 26.33 -24.17 13.01
N GLY A 269 25.52 -24.78 13.86
CA GLY A 269 25.97 -25.67 14.94
C GLY A 269 26.71 -24.98 16.09
N LEU A 270 26.72 -23.64 16.14
CA LEU A 270 27.30 -22.88 17.23
C LEU A 270 26.36 -22.87 18.45
N LYS A 271 26.95 -22.73 19.64
CA LYS A 271 26.17 -22.65 20.90
C LYS A 271 25.62 -21.26 21.19
N THR A 272 26.09 -20.24 20.45
CA THR A 272 25.80 -18.83 20.66
C THR A 272 25.62 -18.12 19.33
N PHE A 273 24.96 -16.98 19.37
CA PHE A 273 24.93 -16.00 18.28
C PHE A 273 25.36 -14.60 18.79
N ASP A 274 26.08 -14.53 19.93
CA ASP A 274 26.65 -13.27 20.42
C ASP A 274 27.47 -12.59 19.31
N PRO A 275 27.14 -11.37 18.88
CA PRO A 275 27.84 -10.71 17.76
C PRO A 275 29.30 -10.43 18.03
N LEU A 276 29.75 -10.48 19.28
CA LEU A 276 31.14 -10.28 19.63
C LEU A 276 31.94 -11.60 19.79
N ASP A 277 31.28 -12.77 19.66
CA ASP A 277 31.97 -14.06 19.70
C ASP A 277 32.76 -14.29 18.40
N PRO A 278 34.06 -14.57 18.46
CA PRO A 278 34.89 -14.76 17.28
C PRO A 278 34.43 -15.91 16.36
N ALA A 279 33.81 -16.97 16.91
CA ALA A 279 33.30 -18.08 16.09
C ALA A 279 32.04 -17.65 15.32
N VAL A 280 31.20 -16.80 15.92
CA VAL A 280 30.04 -16.19 15.24
C VAL A 280 30.49 -15.27 14.11
N GLN A 281 31.51 -14.43 14.37
CA GLN A 281 32.11 -13.54 13.37
C GLN A 281 32.69 -14.35 12.19
N ALA A 282 33.45 -15.41 12.48
CA ALA A 282 34.01 -16.29 11.46
C ALA A 282 32.93 -17.00 10.65
N TRP A 283 31.83 -17.42 11.29
CA TRP A 283 30.73 -18.10 10.62
C TRP A 283 30.03 -17.15 9.62
N TRP A 284 29.75 -15.91 10.03
CA TRP A 284 29.12 -14.92 9.12
C TRP A 284 30.06 -14.53 7.97
N ALA A 285 31.35 -14.37 8.22
CA ALA A 285 32.32 -14.09 7.15
C ALA A 285 32.37 -15.24 6.11
N ALA A 286 32.38 -16.49 6.59
CA ALA A 286 32.33 -17.64 5.69
C ALA A 286 31.02 -17.72 4.92
N LYS A 287 29.88 -17.51 5.59
CA LYS A 287 28.55 -17.54 4.94
C LYS A 287 28.39 -16.44 3.89
N VAL A 288 28.86 -15.23 4.15
CA VAL A 288 28.89 -14.15 3.17
C VAL A 288 29.77 -14.50 1.98
N GLY A 289 30.92 -15.12 2.23
CA GLY A 289 31.78 -15.64 1.14
C GLY A 289 31.06 -16.65 0.25
N GLU A 290 30.28 -17.59 0.84
CA GLU A 290 29.44 -18.52 0.08
C GLU A 290 28.37 -17.82 -0.78
N ILE A 291 27.73 -16.76 -0.23
CA ILE A 291 26.74 -15.98 -0.97
C ILE A 291 27.37 -15.29 -2.18
N TYR A 292 28.47 -14.55 -1.98
CA TYR A 292 29.12 -13.83 -3.08
C TYR A 292 29.78 -14.74 -4.12
N ALA A 293 30.17 -15.94 -3.74
CA ALA A 293 30.63 -16.95 -4.70
C ALA A 293 29.52 -17.38 -5.69
N GLN A 294 28.26 -17.28 -5.31
CA GLN A 294 27.10 -17.61 -6.14
C GLN A 294 26.45 -16.39 -6.76
N ILE A 295 26.41 -15.26 -6.04
CA ILE A 295 25.73 -14.01 -6.39
C ILE A 295 26.73 -12.86 -6.23
N PRO A 296 27.61 -12.62 -7.24
CA PRO A 296 28.70 -11.65 -7.12
C PRO A 296 28.26 -10.19 -6.89
N ASP A 297 27.04 -9.86 -7.30
CA ASP A 297 26.42 -8.54 -7.16
C ASP A 297 25.39 -8.47 -6.01
N PHE A 298 25.43 -9.41 -5.06
CA PHE A 298 24.54 -9.41 -3.91
C PHE A 298 24.59 -8.07 -3.16
N ALA A 299 23.41 -7.49 -2.91
CA ALA A 299 23.30 -6.12 -2.39
C ALA A 299 23.58 -6.02 -0.88
N GLY A 300 23.13 -7.00 -0.10
CA GLY A 300 23.33 -6.99 1.34
C GLY A 300 22.19 -7.62 2.14
N PHE A 301 22.16 -7.31 3.43
CA PHE A 301 21.19 -7.86 4.38
C PHE A 301 20.26 -6.81 4.94
N THR A 302 18.99 -7.18 5.13
CA THR A 302 18.03 -6.48 5.99
C THR A 302 17.92 -7.22 7.32
N VAL A 303 17.85 -6.48 8.44
CA VAL A 303 17.82 -7.02 9.79
C VAL A 303 16.69 -6.39 10.60
N LYS A 304 15.83 -7.23 11.18
CA LYS A 304 14.90 -6.93 12.28
C LYS A 304 15.28 -7.82 13.46
N ALA A 305 15.60 -7.25 14.60
CA ALA A 305 16.05 -7.98 15.77
C ALA A 305 15.52 -7.33 17.05
N ASP A 306 15.48 -8.06 18.17
CA ASP A 306 14.98 -7.62 19.48
C ASP A 306 13.58 -6.99 19.43
N SER A 307 12.71 -7.50 18.58
CA SER A 307 11.36 -7.00 18.37
C SER A 307 10.41 -8.16 18.13
N GLU A 308 9.22 -8.12 18.72
CA GLU A 308 8.12 -9.08 18.45
C GLU A 308 8.57 -10.57 18.56
N GLY A 309 9.46 -10.87 19.50
CA GLY A 309 9.97 -12.22 19.73
C GLY A 309 11.12 -12.66 18.82
N GLN A 310 11.60 -11.82 17.89
CA GLN A 310 12.83 -12.11 17.15
C GLN A 310 14.04 -12.11 18.06
N ALA A 311 14.97 -13.05 17.79
CA ALA A 311 16.27 -13.08 18.41
C ALA A 311 17.06 -11.80 18.10
N GLY A 312 17.79 -11.31 19.07
CA GLY A 312 18.59 -10.12 18.89
C GLY A 312 19.76 -9.98 19.85
N PRO A 313 20.60 -8.96 19.65
CA PRO A 313 21.81 -8.73 20.44
C PRO A 313 21.53 -8.48 21.92
N ALA A 314 20.35 -7.97 22.28
CA ALA A 314 19.97 -7.72 23.68
C ALA A 314 20.00 -8.98 24.55
N SER A 315 19.83 -10.18 23.96
CA SER A 315 19.95 -11.47 24.63
C SER A 315 21.33 -11.68 25.28
N TYR A 316 22.34 -10.96 24.82
CA TYR A 316 23.72 -11.00 25.33
C TYR A 316 24.16 -9.66 25.96
N GLY A 317 23.23 -8.73 26.21
CA GLY A 317 23.55 -7.37 26.64
C GLY A 317 24.36 -6.57 25.61
N ARG A 318 24.19 -6.89 24.32
CA ARG A 318 24.82 -6.18 23.19
C ARG A 318 23.84 -5.18 22.56
N SER A 319 24.40 -4.20 21.87
CA SER A 319 23.63 -3.17 21.19
C SER A 319 23.25 -3.57 19.75
N PRO A 320 22.22 -2.91 19.15
CA PRO A 320 21.96 -2.98 17.71
C PRO A 320 23.19 -2.68 16.84
N ALA A 321 24.08 -1.78 17.27
CA ALA A 321 25.32 -1.48 16.55
C ALA A 321 26.28 -2.67 16.51
N ASP A 322 26.40 -3.44 17.61
CA ASP A 322 27.25 -4.63 17.64
C ASP A 322 26.79 -5.68 16.63
N ALA A 323 25.47 -5.91 16.53
CA ALA A 323 24.88 -6.83 15.59
C ALA A 323 24.98 -6.35 14.14
N ALA A 324 24.70 -5.07 13.89
CA ALA A 324 24.83 -4.49 12.56
C ALA A 324 26.28 -4.54 12.06
N ASN A 325 27.23 -4.21 12.92
CA ASN A 325 28.67 -4.19 12.59
C ASN A 325 29.23 -5.59 12.32
N LEU A 326 28.76 -6.62 13.03
CA LEU A 326 29.07 -8.02 12.72
C LEU A 326 28.82 -8.34 11.23
N LEU A 327 27.61 -8.06 10.78
CA LEU A 327 27.20 -8.34 9.40
C LEU A 327 27.88 -7.39 8.41
N ALA A 328 28.01 -6.12 8.78
CA ALA A 328 28.65 -5.10 7.96
C ALA A 328 30.12 -5.41 7.67
N HIS A 329 30.86 -5.89 8.67
CA HIS A 329 32.26 -6.30 8.50
C HIS A 329 32.38 -7.52 7.56
N ALA A 330 31.46 -8.48 7.66
CA ALA A 330 31.44 -9.61 6.73
C ALA A 330 31.15 -9.19 5.29
N LEU A 331 30.26 -8.20 5.08
CA LEU A 331 29.88 -7.71 3.76
C LEU A 331 30.87 -6.71 3.13
N ALA A 332 31.61 -5.97 3.97
CA ALA A 332 32.49 -4.87 3.52
C ALA A 332 33.50 -5.26 2.42
N PRO A 333 34.17 -6.45 2.44
CA PRO A 333 35.09 -6.85 1.38
C PRO A 333 34.45 -6.97 -0.01
N HIS A 334 33.13 -7.08 -0.07
CA HIS A 334 32.35 -7.29 -1.28
C HIS A 334 31.51 -6.08 -1.68
N GLY A 335 31.53 -5.00 -0.89
CA GLY A 335 30.74 -3.79 -1.14
C GLY A 335 29.25 -3.91 -0.81
N GLY A 336 28.83 -4.93 -0.04
CA GLY A 336 27.47 -5.07 0.42
C GLY A 336 27.14 -4.18 1.63
N VAL A 337 25.85 -3.92 1.85
CA VAL A 337 25.34 -3.07 2.92
C VAL A 337 24.47 -3.84 3.90
N VAL A 338 24.29 -3.28 5.07
CA VAL A 338 23.30 -3.73 6.07
C VAL A 338 22.24 -2.65 6.22
N LEU A 339 20.98 -3.00 5.96
CA LEU A 339 19.80 -2.24 6.36
C LEU A 339 19.35 -2.74 7.73
N TYR A 340 19.61 -1.97 8.79
CA TYR A 340 19.20 -2.34 10.13
C TYR A 340 17.97 -1.54 10.56
N ARG A 341 16.82 -2.22 10.71
CA ARG A 341 15.57 -1.55 11.02
C ARG A 341 15.59 -0.99 12.44
N ALA A 342 15.29 0.29 12.59
CA ALA A 342 15.07 0.94 13.89
C ALA A 342 13.66 0.60 14.42
N PHE A 343 13.32 -0.69 14.42
CA PHE A 343 12.05 -1.24 14.88
C PHE A 343 12.31 -2.18 16.05
N VAL A 344 12.76 -1.60 17.14
CA VAL A 344 13.02 -2.29 18.41
C VAL A 344 12.14 -1.63 19.46
N TYR A 345 11.20 -2.38 20.02
CA TYR A 345 10.30 -1.89 21.06
C TYR A 345 9.78 -3.03 21.92
N ASN A 346 9.32 -2.69 23.11
CA ASN A 346 8.63 -3.64 23.98
C ASN A 346 7.15 -3.75 23.56
N ASN A 347 6.72 -4.92 23.12
CA ASN A 347 5.33 -5.20 22.79
C ASN A 347 4.49 -5.71 23.99
N HIS A 348 4.99 -5.51 25.20
CA HIS A 348 4.32 -5.80 26.48
C HIS A 348 4.27 -4.53 27.35
N LEU A 349 3.86 -3.40 26.74
CA LEU A 349 3.72 -2.13 27.46
C LEU A 349 2.54 -2.18 28.42
N ASP A 350 2.71 -1.60 29.61
CA ASP A 350 1.64 -1.46 30.60
C ASP A 350 0.81 -0.21 30.32
N TYR A 351 -0.46 -0.40 29.96
CA TYR A 351 -1.39 0.70 29.73
C TYR A 351 -1.56 1.63 30.94
N ASN A 352 -1.42 1.11 32.18
CA ASN A 352 -1.57 1.91 33.40
C ASN A 352 -0.33 2.80 33.68
N ASP A 353 0.79 2.55 33.03
CA ASP A 353 1.95 3.44 33.07
C ASP A 353 1.75 4.60 32.09
N LEU A 354 1.43 5.78 32.63
CA LEU A 354 1.23 6.99 31.84
C LEU A 354 2.54 7.53 31.19
N LYS A 355 3.69 6.95 31.52
CA LYS A 355 4.97 7.26 30.88
C LYS A 355 5.38 6.26 29.80
N ALA A 356 4.68 5.14 29.73
CA ALA A 356 4.90 4.17 28.67
C ALA A 356 4.45 4.74 27.31
N ASP A 357 5.35 4.70 26.33
CA ASP A 357 5.09 5.22 24.99
C ASP A 357 5.94 4.53 23.93
N ARG A 358 5.30 3.77 23.05
CA ARG A 358 5.96 3.08 21.93
C ARG A 358 6.73 4.06 21.02
N ALA A 359 6.20 5.27 20.83
CA ALA A 359 6.79 6.27 19.94
C ALA A 359 8.23 6.64 20.31
N ARG A 360 8.61 6.52 21.60
CA ARG A 360 9.96 6.84 22.08
C ARG A 360 11.02 5.82 21.71
N ALA A 361 10.62 4.55 21.50
CA ALA A 361 11.54 3.41 21.54
C ALA A 361 12.68 3.51 20.50
N ALA A 362 12.36 3.84 19.26
CA ALA A 362 13.38 3.92 18.20
C ALA A 362 14.45 4.97 18.52
N TYR A 363 14.06 6.15 18.97
CA TYR A 363 14.99 7.21 19.32
C TYR A 363 15.82 6.86 20.57
N ASP A 364 15.18 6.40 21.64
CA ASP A 364 15.86 6.08 22.90
C ASP A 364 16.91 4.97 22.71
N ILE A 365 16.67 4.03 21.80
CA ILE A 365 17.58 2.91 21.52
C ILE A 365 18.69 3.31 20.54
N PHE A 366 18.37 4.01 19.45
CA PHE A 366 19.31 4.23 18.34
C PHE A 366 20.09 5.55 18.44
N HIS A 367 19.52 6.62 18.99
CA HIS A 367 20.24 7.89 19.13
C HIS A 367 21.54 7.78 19.93
N PRO A 368 21.62 7.05 21.08
CA PRO A 368 22.89 6.86 21.81
C PRO A 368 23.95 6.07 21.03
N LEU A 369 23.57 5.46 19.90
CA LEU A 369 24.44 4.67 19.04
C LEU A 369 24.94 5.46 17.81
N ASP A 370 24.58 6.74 17.69
CA ASP A 370 25.04 7.57 16.57
C ASP A 370 26.56 7.60 16.47
N GLY A 371 27.07 7.31 15.28
CA GLY A 371 28.51 7.18 15.00
C GLY A 371 29.16 5.88 15.45
N LYS A 372 28.40 4.91 16.02
CA LYS A 372 28.92 3.59 16.38
C LYS A 372 28.71 2.53 15.31
N PHE A 373 27.93 2.83 14.30
CA PHE A 373 27.68 1.95 13.16
C PHE A 373 28.79 2.04 12.12
N ALA A 374 29.15 0.90 11.52
CA ALA A 374 30.10 0.85 10.41
C ALA A 374 29.57 1.63 9.18
N LEU A 375 30.49 2.08 8.31
CA LEU A 375 30.14 2.96 7.18
C LEU A 375 29.19 2.33 6.14
N ASN A 376 29.10 1.02 6.08
CA ASN A 376 28.17 0.28 5.21
C ASN A 376 26.92 -0.20 5.95
N VAL A 377 26.65 0.28 7.16
CA VAL A 377 25.37 0.15 7.84
C VAL A 377 24.50 1.37 7.51
N ILE A 378 23.25 1.12 7.25
CA ILE A 378 22.19 2.12 7.06
C ILE A 378 21.08 1.80 8.05
N VAL A 379 20.79 2.72 8.95
CA VAL A 379 19.66 2.58 9.87
C VAL A 379 18.39 2.89 9.11
N GLN A 380 17.51 1.90 8.99
CA GLN A 380 16.24 1.98 8.29
C GLN A 380 15.16 2.42 9.27
N ILE A 381 14.61 3.62 9.05
CA ILE A 381 13.73 4.33 9.97
C ILE A 381 12.35 4.45 9.31
N LYS A 382 11.29 3.96 9.96
CA LYS A 382 9.91 4.24 9.53
C LYS A 382 9.67 5.76 9.49
N TYR A 383 8.87 6.22 8.53
CA TYR A 383 8.59 7.66 8.39
C TYR A 383 7.99 8.25 9.68
N GLY A 384 7.14 7.51 10.38
CA GLY A 384 6.57 7.85 11.68
C GLY A 384 7.06 6.92 12.80
N PRO A 385 6.80 7.27 14.05
CA PRO A 385 7.33 6.55 15.22
C PRO A 385 6.53 5.30 15.61
N ILE A 386 5.35 5.06 15.00
CA ILE A 386 4.44 3.98 15.37
C ILE A 386 4.49 2.84 14.35
N ASP A 387 3.70 2.88 13.27
CA ASP A 387 3.58 1.73 12.36
C ASP A 387 2.80 2.01 11.08
N PHE A 388 3.20 2.95 10.25
CA PHE A 388 2.58 3.25 8.96
C PHE A 388 1.07 3.53 9.02
N GLN A 389 0.65 4.24 10.05
CA GLN A 389 -0.76 4.61 10.27
C GLN A 389 -1.29 5.61 9.22
N ALA A 390 -2.59 5.86 9.24
CA ALA A 390 -3.22 6.82 8.34
C ALA A 390 -2.55 8.20 8.40
N ARG A 391 -2.09 8.62 9.58
CA ARG A 391 -1.24 9.78 9.81
C ARG A 391 -0.36 9.59 11.04
N GLU A 392 0.92 9.92 10.91
CA GLU A 392 1.88 9.98 12.01
C GLU A 392 2.74 11.23 11.84
N PRO A 393 3.33 11.79 12.90
CA PRO A 393 4.38 12.80 12.74
C PRO A 393 5.65 12.17 12.17
N VAL A 394 6.53 12.99 11.62
CA VAL A 394 7.86 12.53 11.18
C VAL A 394 8.67 12.03 12.37
N SER A 395 9.34 10.90 12.22
CA SER A 395 10.22 10.35 13.27
C SER A 395 11.37 11.31 13.61
N PRO A 396 11.57 11.67 14.90
CA PRO A 396 12.69 12.51 15.32
C PRO A 396 14.06 11.86 15.11
N LEU A 397 14.10 10.54 14.94
CA LEU A 397 15.35 9.80 14.78
C LEU A 397 16.13 10.20 13.52
N PHE A 398 15.46 10.71 12.48
CA PHE A 398 16.16 11.26 11.30
C PHE A 398 17.12 12.39 11.66
N ALA A 399 16.72 13.27 12.59
CA ALA A 399 17.59 14.32 13.12
C ALA A 399 18.57 13.81 14.20
N GLY A 400 18.26 12.65 14.81
CA GLY A 400 19.07 12.05 15.89
C GLY A 400 20.27 11.23 15.42
N LEU A 401 20.45 10.99 14.11
CA LEU A 401 21.53 10.19 13.53
C LEU A 401 22.39 11.02 12.55
N GLU A 402 23.19 11.92 13.11
CA GLU A 402 24.03 12.82 12.31
C GLU A 402 25.29 12.15 11.74
N LYS A 403 25.82 11.13 12.43
CA LYS A 403 27.08 10.43 12.07
C LYS A 403 26.86 9.05 11.48
N THR A 404 25.59 8.64 11.32
CA THR A 404 25.19 7.34 10.84
C THR A 404 24.39 7.50 9.54
N ASN A 405 24.57 6.61 8.57
CA ASN A 405 23.72 6.60 7.38
C ASN A 405 22.29 6.20 7.78
N SER A 406 21.29 6.88 7.23
CA SER A 406 19.89 6.59 7.50
C SER A 406 19.09 6.52 6.20
N ALA A 407 18.05 5.70 6.19
CA ALA A 407 17.09 5.58 5.11
C ALA A 407 15.67 5.62 5.66
N MET A 408 14.72 6.17 4.88
CA MET A 408 13.30 6.17 5.22
C MET A 408 12.67 4.86 4.79
N GLU A 409 11.97 4.20 5.71
CA GLU A 409 11.09 3.08 5.41
C GLU A 409 9.66 3.59 5.22
N LEU A 410 9.10 3.30 4.04
CA LEU A 410 7.71 3.56 3.68
C LEU A 410 6.98 2.26 3.45
N GLN A 411 5.67 2.23 3.64
CA GLN A 411 4.86 1.08 3.32
C GLN A 411 4.03 1.36 2.07
N ILE A 412 4.35 0.67 0.96
CA ILE A 412 3.63 0.74 -0.31
C ILE A 412 2.38 -0.13 -0.21
N THR A 413 2.52 -1.35 0.36
CA THR A 413 1.39 -2.16 0.78
C THR A 413 0.61 -1.45 1.89
N GLN A 414 -0.70 -1.59 1.91
CA GLN A 414 -1.59 -0.73 2.68
C GLN A 414 -2.10 -1.45 3.95
N GLU A 415 -1.21 -1.83 4.87
CA GLU A 415 -1.57 -2.57 6.08
C GLU A 415 -2.65 -1.85 6.91
N TYR A 416 -2.41 -0.59 7.26
CA TYR A 416 -3.34 0.25 8.03
C TYR A 416 -4.10 1.26 7.16
N THR A 417 -3.98 1.16 5.85
CA THR A 417 -4.56 2.12 4.90
C THR A 417 -5.47 1.44 3.86
N GLY A 418 -6.27 0.45 4.32
CA GLY A 418 -7.35 -0.14 3.54
C GLY A 418 -6.98 -1.37 2.72
N GLN A 419 -5.80 -1.97 2.93
CA GLN A 419 -5.36 -3.29 2.43
C GLN A 419 -5.59 -3.51 0.92
N GLN A 420 -5.31 -2.51 0.10
CA GLN A 420 -5.57 -2.43 -1.34
C GLN A 420 -7.04 -2.71 -1.76
N ARG A 421 -7.95 -2.85 -0.81
CA ARG A 421 -9.40 -2.88 -1.05
C ARG A 421 -9.97 -1.47 -1.14
N HIS A 422 -9.37 -0.52 -0.43
CA HIS A 422 -9.66 0.90 -0.53
C HIS A 422 -8.65 1.59 -1.44
N LEU A 423 -9.11 2.48 -2.28
CA LEU A 423 -8.24 3.40 -3.00
C LEU A 423 -7.66 4.40 -1.99
N VAL A 424 -6.35 4.33 -1.77
CA VAL A 424 -5.59 5.29 -0.96
C VAL A 424 -4.25 5.55 -1.63
N TYR A 425 -4.10 6.69 -2.26
CA TYR A 425 -2.85 7.12 -2.87
C TYR A 425 -1.97 7.81 -1.82
N LEU A 426 -0.87 7.18 -1.48
CA LEU A 426 -0.03 7.54 -0.33
C LEU A 426 1.02 8.63 -0.63
N ALA A 427 1.25 8.96 -1.90
CA ALA A 427 2.28 9.94 -2.27
C ALA A 427 2.08 11.33 -1.66
N PRO A 428 0.86 11.86 -1.47
CA PRO A 428 0.67 13.13 -0.76
C PRO A 428 1.18 13.07 0.68
N MET A 429 0.94 11.98 1.40
CA MET A 429 1.46 11.76 2.75
C MET A 429 2.99 11.66 2.74
N TRP A 430 3.55 10.82 1.87
CA TRP A 430 5.01 10.65 1.79
C TRP A 430 5.72 11.96 1.44
N LYS A 431 5.11 12.78 0.59
CA LYS A 431 5.64 14.09 0.22
C LYS A 431 5.69 15.04 1.42
N GLN A 432 4.65 15.04 2.27
CA GLN A 432 4.66 15.83 3.51
C GLN A 432 5.81 15.38 4.43
N MET A 433 6.05 14.05 4.57
CA MET A 433 7.14 13.53 5.38
C MET A 433 8.51 13.89 4.81
N LEU A 434 8.70 13.79 3.49
CA LEU A 434 9.96 14.12 2.80
C LEU A 434 10.30 15.61 2.89
N ASP A 435 9.30 16.48 2.82
CA ASP A 435 9.48 17.94 2.85
C ASP A 435 9.55 18.50 4.28
N PHE A 436 9.18 17.72 5.29
CA PHE A 436 9.20 18.21 6.67
C PHE A 436 10.61 18.58 7.09
N ASP A 437 10.76 19.83 7.59
CA ASP A 437 12.05 20.35 8.07
C ASP A 437 12.22 20.07 9.56
N LEU A 438 13.20 19.25 9.89
CA LEU A 438 13.52 18.87 11.28
C LEU A 438 14.34 19.92 12.00
N HIS A 439 14.95 20.90 11.30
CA HIS A 439 15.79 21.93 11.88
C HIS A 439 16.93 21.39 12.78
N ALA A 440 17.51 20.23 12.41
CA ALA A 440 18.67 19.70 13.13
C ALA A 440 19.84 20.71 13.07
N GLU A 441 20.65 20.74 14.14
CA GLU A 441 21.78 21.70 14.28
C GLU A 441 21.36 23.18 14.11
N ASN A 442 20.09 23.52 14.37
CA ASN A 442 19.51 24.87 14.20
C ASN A 442 19.64 25.41 12.75
N ARG A 443 19.58 24.54 11.77
CA ARG A 443 19.55 24.89 10.34
C ARG A 443 18.47 24.09 9.60
N SER A 444 18.09 24.52 8.41
CA SER A 444 17.15 23.75 7.60
C SER A 444 17.73 22.37 7.24
N THR A 445 17.01 21.34 7.59
CA THR A 445 17.34 19.92 7.32
C THR A 445 16.07 19.13 6.99
N PRO A 446 15.48 19.39 5.81
CA PRO A 446 14.34 18.59 5.37
C PRO A 446 14.69 17.11 5.32
N VAL A 447 13.74 16.24 5.67
CA VAL A 447 13.98 14.79 5.73
C VAL A 447 14.55 14.25 4.42
N LYS A 448 14.04 14.70 3.27
CA LYS A 448 14.57 14.31 1.95
C LYS A 448 16.07 14.60 1.77
N GLU A 449 16.59 15.66 2.38
CA GLU A 449 18.03 16.00 2.31
C GLU A 449 18.84 15.18 3.32
N ILE A 450 18.24 14.80 4.44
CA ILE A 450 18.87 13.91 5.42
C ILE A 450 19.06 12.53 4.82
N ILE A 451 17.99 11.92 4.31
CA ILE A 451 18.05 10.56 3.75
C ILE A 451 18.76 10.49 2.38
N ALA A 452 18.90 11.61 1.68
CA ALA A 452 19.79 11.71 0.52
C ALA A 452 21.27 11.83 0.92
N GLY A 453 21.57 11.87 2.21
CA GLY A 453 22.91 11.97 2.76
C GLY A 453 23.52 13.38 2.70
N LYS A 454 22.78 14.39 2.21
CA LYS A 454 23.30 15.73 1.99
C LYS A 454 23.41 16.56 3.29
N SER A 455 22.40 16.51 4.16
CA SER A 455 22.37 17.31 5.39
C SER A 455 23.55 17.03 6.31
N PHE A 456 23.96 15.77 6.44
CA PHE A 456 25.04 15.34 7.34
C PHE A 456 26.26 14.78 6.61
N ASN A 457 26.31 14.95 5.28
CA ASN A 457 27.40 14.43 4.44
C ASN A 457 27.64 12.91 4.64
N ARG A 458 26.58 12.13 4.54
CA ARG A 458 26.64 10.66 4.63
C ARG A 458 26.62 10.05 3.23
N PRO A 459 27.52 9.06 2.95
CA PRO A 459 27.68 8.52 1.59
C PRO A 459 26.53 7.60 1.17
N LEU A 460 25.81 7.04 2.13
CA LEU A 460 24.72 6.09 1.89
C LEU A 460 23.46 6.57 2.59
N GLY A 461 22.37 6.50 1.88
CA GLY A 461 21.06 6.85 2.39
C GLY A 461 20.02 6.52 1.34
N GLY A 462 18.75 6.72 1.62
CA GLY A 462 17.75 6.43 0.62
C GLY A 462 16.34 6.16 1.14
N MET A 463 15.58 5.45 0.32
CA MET A 463 14.22 5.03 0.61
C MET A 463 14.06 3.52 0.41
N ILE A 464 13.36 2.89 1.34
CA ILE A 464 13.01 1.48 1.32
C ILE A 464 11.49 1.38 1.36
N GLY A 465 10.89 0.71 0.35
CA GLY A 465 9.45 0.56 0.22
C GLY A 465 9.00 -0.86 0.48
N VAL A 466 8.19 -1.08 1.53
CA VAL A 466 7.56 -2.38 1.77
C VAL A 466 6.45 -2.56 0.74
N SER A 467 6.62 -3.43 -0.26
CA SER A 467 5.68 -3.53 -1.38
C SER A 467 4.80 -4.78 -1.36
N CYS A 468 5.31 -5.94 -0.96
CA CYS A 468 4.54 -7.16 -0.76
C CYS A 468 3.70 -7.57 -1.98
N VAL A 469 4.33 -7.57 -3.17
CA VAL A 469 3.64 -7.90 -4.43
C VAL A 469 3.31 -9.38 -4.53
N GLY A 470 2.10 -9.70 -5.03
CA GLY A 470 1.62 -11.05 -5.25
C GLY A 470 1.38 -11.38 -6.72
N ARG A 471 1.12 -12.67 -6.99
CA ARG A 471 0.92 -13.20 -8.34
C ARG A 471 -0.40 -12.81 -8.99
N ASP A 472 -1.41 -12.49 -8.17
CA ASP A 472 -2.78 -12.32 -8.61
C ASP A 472 -3.14 -10.82 -8.71
N GLY A 473 -2.29 -10.05 -9.38
CA GLY A 473 -2.50 -8.62 -9.63
C GLY A 473 -1.57 -7.68 -8.86
N TRP A 474 -0.33 -8.08 -8.64
CA TRP A 474 0.71 -7.27 -7.97
C TRP A 474 0.28 -6.83 -6.56
N LEU A 475 -0.20 -5.59 -6.42
CA LEU A 475 -0.76 -5.08 -5.16
C LEU A 475 -2.25 -5.42 -4.97
N GLY A 476 -2.88 -6.18 -5.89
CA GLY A 476 -4.27 -6.61 -5.77
C GLY A 476 -5.30 -5.61 -6.31
N SER A 477 -4.89 -4.41 -6.72
CA SER A 477 -5.71 -3.41 -7.42
C SER A 477 -4.87 -2.66 -8.45
N PRO A 478 -5.38 -2.41 -9.66
CA PRO A 478 -4.69 -1.59 -10.66
C PRO A 478 -4.34 -0.20 -10.16
N LEU A 479 -5.27 0.50 -9.49
CA LEU A 479 -5.01 1.85 -8.97
C LEU A 479 -4.03 1.86 -7.79
N ALA A 480 -3.92 0.77 -7.02
CA ALA A 480 -2.91 0.67 -5.95
C ALA A 480 -1.48 0.68 -6.49
N MET A 481 -1.27 0.26 -7.75
CA MET A 481 0.04 0.31 -8.40
C MET A 481 0.59 1.72 -8.57
N ALA A 482 -0.26 2.75 -8.50
CA ALA A 482 0.18 4.15 -8.44
C ALA A 482 1.09 4.43 -7.23
N ASN A 483 0.92 3.69 -6.11
CA ASN A 483 1.78 3.82 -4.93
C ASN A 483 3.20 3.29 -5.20
N LEU A 484 3.35 2.13 -5.84
CA LEU A 484 4.67 1.61 -6.21
C LEU A 484 5.38 2.54 -7.22
N TYR A 485 4.64 3.03 -8.21
CA TYR A 485 5.15 4.02 -9.16
C TYR A 485 5.63 5.29 -8.44
N ALA A 486 4.81 5.84 -7.56
CA ALA A 486 5.12 7.06 -6.83
C ALA A 486 6.31 6.89 -5.89
N PHE A 487 6.43 5.74 -5.23
CA PHE A 487 7.59 5.43 -4.40
C PHE A 487 8.90 5.53 -5.22
N GLY A 488 8.97 4.89 -6.37
CA GLY A 488 10.16 4.92 -7.23
C GLY A 488 10.47 6.34 -7.74
N ARG A 489 9.44 7.09 -8.15
CA ARG A 489 9.61 8.46 -8.64
C ARG A 489 10.08 9.41 -7.54
N LEU A 490 9.56 9.32 -6.32
CA LEU A 490 10.01 10.12 -5.16
C LEU A 490 11.43 9.73 -4.71
N ALA A 491 11.79 8.45 -4.78
CA ALA A 491 13.14 8.00 -4.48
C ALA A 491 14.15 8.48 -5.54
N TRP A 492 13.71 8.64 -6.78
CA TRP A 492 14.52 9.22 -7.87
C TRP A 492 14.65 10.74 -7.73
N ASP A 493 13.51 11.45 -7.62
CA ASP A 493 13.45 12.90 -7.42
C ASP A 493 12.38 13.28 -6.38
N PRO A 494 12.78 13.54 -5.13
CA PRO A 494 11.85 13.90 -4.06
C PRO A 494 11.22 15.30 -4.21
N ASN A 495 11.59 16.06 -5.24
CA ASN A 495 10.99 17.39 -5.51
C ASN A 495 9.77 17.31 -6.43
N LEU A 496 9.50 16.17 -7.05
CA LEU A 496 8.25 15.96 -7.78
C LEU A 496 7.06 16.12 -6.84
N THR A 497 5.94 16.65 -7.35
CA THR A 497 4.70 16.69 -6.59
C THR A 497 3.93 15.37 -6.75
N ALA A 498 3.06 15.08 -5.79
CA ALA A 498 2.20 13.89 -5.86
C ALA A 498 1.29 13.94 -7.09
N GLU A 499 0.80 15.13 -7.46
CA GLU A 499 -0.02 15.37 -8.64
C GLU A 499 0.74 15.08 -9.94
N GLN A 500 1.98 15.58 -10.08
CA GLN A 500 2.80 15.31 -11.26
C GLN A 500 3.01 13.80 -11.45
N ILE A 501 3.29 13.08 -10.37
CA ILE A 501 3.50 11.63 -10.42
C ILE A 501 2.20 10.90 -10.76
N ALA A 502 1.06 11.33 -10.20
CA ALA A 502 -0.24 10.76 -10.51
C ALA A 502 -0.63 10.97 -11.98
N GLU A 503 -0.36 12.16 -12.55
CA GLU A 503 -0.56 12.44 -13.97
C GLU A 503 0.33 11.57 -14.86
N GLU A 504 1.64 11.46 -14.54
CA GLU A 504 2.58 10.59 -15.26
C GLU A 504 2.06 9.15 -15.29
N TRP A 505 1.70 8.62 -14.12
CA TRP A 505 1.22 7.25 -13.99
C TRP A 505 -0.08 7.02 -14.76
N THR A 506 -1.05 7.94 -14.65
CA THR A 506 -2.34 7.85 -15.33
C THR A 506 -2.19 7.82 -16.85
N ARG A 507 -1.31 8.67 -17.41
CA ARG A 507 -1.02 8.70 -18.85
C ARG A 507 -0.44 7.41 -19.37
N GLN A 508 0.40 6.75 -18.58
CA GLN A 508 1.06 5.51 -18.95
C GLN A 508 0.21 4.25 -18.71
N THR A 509 -0.79 4.33 -17.81
CA THR A 509 -1.52 3.16 -17.33
C THR A 509 -2.98 3.16 -17.76
N VAL A 510 -3.67 4.28 -17.61
CA VAL A 510 -5.12 4.38 -17.81
C VAL A 510 -5.48 4.92 -19.19
N ASN A 511 -5.17 6.19 -19.45
CA ASN A 511 -5.43 6.84 -20.74
C ASN A 511 -4.70 8.19 -20.80
N THR A 512 -4.49 8.69 -22.03
CA THR A 512 -3.94 10.03 -22.30
C THR A 512 -5.01 11.10 -22.53
N ASP A 513 -6.30 10.73 -22.57
CA ASP A 513 -7.41 11.69 -22.66
C ASP A 513 -7.36 12.69 -21.50
N PRO A 514 -7.39 14.01 -21.77
CA PRO A 514 -7.25 15.01 -20.71
C PRO A 514 -8.30 14.91 -19.60
N GLN A 515 -9.53 14.49 -19.91
CA GLN A 515 -10.57 14.32 -18.92
C GLN A 515 -10.27 13.12 -18.02
N VAL A 516 -9.82 11.98 -18.60
CA VAL A 516 -9.43 10.80 -17.81
C VAL A 516 -8.27 11.14 -16.90
N VAL A 517 -7.23 11.79 -17.44
CA VAL A 517 -6.06 12.21 -16.65
C VAL A 517 -6.47 13.11 -15.50
N ALA A 518 -7.25 14.14 -15.75
CA ALA A 518 -7.69 15.07 -14.71
C ALA A 518 -8.55 14.38 -13.64
N THR A 519 -9.49 13.51 -14.05
CA THR A 519 -10.38 12.81 -13.11
C THR A 519 -9.61 11.82 -12.24
N VAL A 520 -8.80 10.94 -12.84
CA VAL A 520 -8.04 9.92 -12.09
C VAL A 520 -7.01 10.56 -11.18
N THR A 521 -6.29 11.59 -11.64
CA THR A 521 -5.34 12.35 -10.80
C THR A 521 -6.06 12.95 -9.60
N LYS A 522 -7.21 13.60 -9.81
CA LYS A 522 -8.02 14.16 -8.73
C LYS A 522 -8.44 13.10 -7.72
N MET A 523 -8.97 11.95 -8.18
CA MET A 523 -9.37 10.83 -7.33
C MET A 523 -8.20 10.32 -6.49
N LEU A 524 -7.03 10.10 -7.10
CA LEU A 524 -5.82 9.68 -6.39
C LEU A 524 -5.45 10.66 -5.28
N ILE A 525 -5.35 11.96 -5.60
CA ILE A 525 -4.96 12.99 -4.61
C ILE A 525 -5.94 13.12 -3.46
N GLN A 526 -7.23 12.95 -3.70
CA GLN A 526 -8.28 13.08 -2.67
C GLN A 526 -8.45 11.81 -1.83
N SER A 527 -7.95 10.66 -2.27
CA SER A 527 -8.22 9.36 -1.65
C SER A 527 -7.60 9.20 -0.26
N TRP A 528 -6.36 9.68 -0.03
CA TRP A 528 -5.75 9.62 1.30
C TRP A 528 -6.42 10.57 2.31
N PRO A 529 -6.69 11.86 2.04
CA PRO A 529 -7.48 12.69 2.96
C PRO A 529 -8.85 12.12 3.29
N ALA A 530 -9.57 11.56 2.29
CA ALA A 530 -10.84 10.90 2.52
C ALA A 530 -10.70 9.71 3.49
N TYR A 531 -9.67 8.88 3.29
CA TYR A 531 -9.38 7.75 4.18
C TYR A 531 -9.10 8.21 5.61
N GLU A 532 -8.27 9.23 5.80
CA GLU A 532 -7.98 9.82 7.11
C GLU A 532 -9.27 10.32 7.78
N HIS A 533 -10.14 11.01 7.02
CA HIS A 533 -11.40 11.54 7.56
C HIS A 533 -12.32 10.45 8.12
N TYR A 534 -12.47 9.31 7.45
CA TYR A 534 -13.38 8.27 7.94
C TYR A 534 -12.73 7.21 8.84
N THR A 535 -11.39 7.27 9.07
CA THR A 535 -10.70 6.25 9.90
C THR A 535 -10.03 6.80 11.14
N GLY A 536 -9.29 7.92 11.06
CA GLY A 536 -8.52 8.40 12.22
C GLY A 536 -8.04 9.83 12.06
N PRO A 537 -8.90 10.84 12.28
CA PRO A 537 -8.58 12.24 12.15
C PRO A 537 -7.77 12.77 13.35
N LEU A 538 -7.24 14.00 13.22
CA LEU A 538 -6.55 14.75 14.29
C LEU A 538 -5.31 14.07 14.85
N GLY A 539 -4.73 13.09 14.15
CA GLY A 539 -3.55 12.35 14.62
C GLY A 539 -3.84 11.20 15.59
N THR A 540 -5.08 10.72 15.63
CA THR A 540 -5.45 9.51 16.40
C THR A 540 -4.89 8.22 15.80
N GLN A 541 -4.19 8.30 14.66
CA GLN A 541 -3.78 7.14 13.87
C GLN A 541 -5.01 6.46 13.22
N THR A 542 -4.88 5.23 12.74
CA THR A 542 -6.02 4.45 12.25
C THR A 542 -6.73 3.83 13.45
N LEU A 543 -8.02 4.17 13.64
CA LEU A 543 -8.84 3.69 14.77
C LEU A 543 -9.29 2.24 14.54
N THR A 544 -8.33 1.33 14.43
CA THR A 544 -8.53 -0.11 14.20
C THR A 544 -7.97 -0.92 15.36
N ASP A 545 -8.41 -2.18 15.51
CA ASP A 545 -7.79 -3.10 16.48
C ASP A 545 -6.39 -3.55 15.99
N PRO A 546 -5.29 -3.09 16.63
CA PRO A 546 -3.93 -3.47 16.23
C PRO A 546 -3.60 -4.92 16.56
N THR A 547 -4.44 -5.64 17.30
CA THR A 547 -4.32 -7.08 17.56
C THR A 547 -5.10 -7.92 16.56
N GLY A 548 -5.94 -7.28 15.74
CA GLY A 548 -6.79 -7.86 14.71
C GLY A 548 -6.15 -7.88 13.32
N SER A 549 -6.96 -7.63 12.31
CA SER A 549 -6.51 -7.63 10.91
C SER A 549 -5.98 -6.29 10.41
N HIS A 550 -6.15 -5.20 11.15
CA HIS A 550 -5.80 -3.82 10.80
C HIS A 550 -6.63 -3.24 9.65
N TYR A 551 -7.86 -3.72 9.45
CA TYR A 551 -8.64 -3.37 8.26
C TYR A 551 -9.91 -2.55 8.56
N GLY A 552 -10.77 -3.04 9.45
CA GLY A 552 -12.01 -2.37 9.86
C GLY A 552 -11.85 -1.49 11.09
N PRO A 553 -12.92 -0.81 11.52
CA PRO A 553 -12.93 -0.08 12.77
C PRO A 553 -12.72 -1.01 13.97
N GLY A 554 -12.33 -0.47 15.10
CA GLY A 554 -12.08 -1.24 16.33
C GLY A 554 -11.44 -0.38 17.41
N VAL A 555 -12.12 0.68 17.85
CA VAL A 555 -11.58 1.67 18.80
C VAL A 555 -11.37 1.05 20.16
N GLU A 556 -12.36 0.29 20.68
CA GLU A 556 -12.21 -0.39 21.97
C GLU A 556 -11.02 -1.38 21.95
N GLY A 557 -10.83 -2.11 20.84
CA GLY A 557 -9.75 -3.06 20.66
C GLY A 557 -8.35 -2.43 20.60
N SER A 558 -8.25 -1.14 20.23
CA SER A 558 -6.98 -0.41 20.19
C SER A 558 -6.43 -0.08 21.56
N GLU A 559 -7.29 0.00 22.58
CA GLU A 559 -6.87 0.36 23.93
C GLU A 559 -6.40 -0.84 24.77
N ARG A 560 -5.62 -0.60 25.80
CA ARG A 560 -5.24 -1.57 26.85
C ARG A 560 -4.48 -2.81 26.38
N ASN A 561 -4.01 -2.85 25.11
CA ASN A 561 -3.14 -3.91 24.63
C ASN A 561 -1.65 -3.59 24.87
N GLY A 562 -0.78 -4.59 24.75
CA GLY A 562 0.66 -4.43 24.95
C GLY A 562 1.41 -3.76 23.80
N TRP A 563 0.76 -3.54 22.66
CA TRP A 563 1.39 -2.97 21.46
C TRP A 563 1.64 -1.47 21.56
N GLY A 564 0.90 -0.77 22.45
CA GLY A 564 1.14 0.65 22.72
C GLY A 564 0.69 1.60 21.62
N GLN A 565 -0.28 1.21 20.83
CA GLN A 565 -0.92 2.08 19.81
C GLN A 565 -2.20 2.70 20.41
N TRP A 566 -2.10 3.29 21.59
CA TRP A 566 -3.23 3.77 22.35
C TRP A 566 -3.65 5.18 21.96
N HIS A 567 -4.94 5.44 22.06
CA HIS A 567 -5.56 6.76 21.91
C HIS A 567 -5.83 7.42 23.25
N ARG A 568 -5.78 6.65 24.36
CA ARG A 568 -6.04 7.14 25.70
C ARG A 568 -7.39 7.85 25.82
N ASP A 569 -8.41 7.28 25.18
CA ASP A 569 -9.76 7.82 25.26
C ASP A 569 -10.47 7.37 26.56
N ASP A 570 -11.14 8.29 27.20
CA ASP A 570 -11.98 8.08 28.35
C ASP A 570 -13.18 9.04 28.34
N ALA A 571 -14.00 9.04 29.40
CA ALA A 571 -15.18 9.92 29.47
C ALA A 571 -14.81 11.42 29.53
N GLN A 572 -13.57 11.78 29.77
CA GLN A 572 -13.10 13.16 29.92
C GLN A 572 -12.43 13.71 28.65
N GLY A 573 -11.79 12.84 27.85
CA GLY A 573 -11.03 13.28 26.68
C GLY A 573 -10.36 12.17 25.89
N ILE A 574 -9.49 12.57 24.98
CA ILE A 574 -8.80 11.68 24.04
C ILE A 574 -7.42 12.23 23.71
N GLY A 575 -6.52 11.36 23.28
CA GLY A 575 -5.15 11.67 22.83
C GLY A 575 -4.10 11.29 23.86
N MET A 576 -2.86 11.15 23.43
CA MET A 576 -1.73 10.86 24.32
C MET A 576 -0.99 12.16 24.69
N ASP A 577 -0.83 12.41 25.98
CA ASP A 577 0.09 13.48 26.42
C ASP A 577 1.55 13.04 26.22
N ARG A 578 2.17 13.57 25.19
CA ARG A 578 3.56 13.35 24.80
C ARG A 578 4.48 14.55 25.07
N SER A 579 3.93 15.60 25.73
CA SER A 579 4.71 16.78 26.12
C SER A 579 5.88 16.44 27.06
N VAL A 580 6.89 17.29 27.07
CA VAL A 580 8.01 17.18 28.01
C VAL A 580 7.56 17.53 29.42
N ALA A 581 6.67 18.51 29.54
CA ALA A 581 6.26 19.05 30.84
C ALA A 581 5.43 18.07 31.67
N THR A 582 4.47 17.37 31.07
CA THR A 582 3.48 16.54 31.79
C THR A 582 3.38 15.12 31.28
N GLY A 583 3.68 14.91 30.00
CA GLY A 583 3.46 13.66 29.28
C GLY A 583 4.63 12.68 29.32
N THR A 584 4.71 11.85 28.27
CA THR A 584 5.75 10.82 28.10
C THR A 584 7.13 11.41 27.78
N GLY A 585 7.18 12.69 27.38
CA GLY A 585 8.40 13.39 27.00
C GLY A 585 8.89 13.09 25.57
N TYR A 586 8.06 12.45 24.73
CA TYR A 586 8.41 12.16 23.34
C TYR A 586 8.77 13.43 22.54
N VAL A 587 8.07 14.55 22.78
CA VAL A 587 8.36 15.85 22.14
C VAL A 587 9.81 16.27 22.34
N GLY A 588 10.43 15.94 23.48
CA GLY A 588 11.83 16.24 23.77
C GLY A 588 12.85 15.49 22.91
N GLN A 589 12.43 14.54 22.08
CA GLN A 589 13.30 13.83 21.12
C GLN A 589 13.49 14.64 19.82
N TYR A 590 12.65 15.64 19.57
CA TYR A 590 12.78 16.54 18.42
C TYR A 590 13.83 17.64 18.66
N PRO A 591 14.45 18.15 17.58
CA PRO A 591 15.22 19.38 17.67
C PRO A 591 14.40 20.54 18.26
N PRO A 592 15.05 21.54 18.88
CA PRO A 592 14.37 22.53 19.73
C PRO A 592 13.24 23.32 19.02
N GLU A 593 13.38 23.62 17.74
CA GLU A 593 12.37 24.38 16.96
C GLU A 593 11.11 23.55 16.77
N VAL A 594 11.26 22.27 16.37
CA VAL A 594 10.14 21.34 16.18
C VAL A 594 9.53 20.97 17.55
N ALA A 595 10.37 20.72 18.57
CA ALA A 595 9.88 20.46 19.93
C ALA A 595 8.99 21.59 20.44
N LYS A 596 9.38 22.85 20.22
CA LYS A 596 8.56 24.02 20.58
C LYS A 596 7.20 24.04 19.89
N MET A 597 7.13 23.61 18.65
CA MET A 597 5.87 23.52 17.90
C MET A 597 4.90 22.49 18.50
N TYR A 598 5.43 21.33 18.95
CA TYR A 598 4.61 20.22 19.45
C TYR A 598 4.41 20.23 20.98
N GLU A 599 5.13 21.06 21.74
CA GLU A 599 5.03 21.07 23.21
C GLU A 599 3.71 21.63 23.73
N LEU A 600 3.10 22.56 23.01
CA LEU A 600 1.87 23.22 23.44
C LEU A 600 0.72 22.90 22.48
N GLN A 601 -0.45 22.61 23.05
CA GLN A 601 -1.68 22.39 22.30
C GLN A 601 -1.96 23.53 21.30
N ALA A 602 -1.74 24.78 21.70
CA ALA A 602 -1.99 25.97 20.87
C ALA A 602 -1.03 26.14 19.69
N THR A 603 0.09 25.42 19.64
CA THR A 603 1.07 25.49 18.54
C THR A 603 1.16 24.18 17.74
N THR A 604 0.58 23.12 18.26
CA THR A 604 0.50 21.82 17.56
C THR A 604 -0.54 21.92 16.43
N PRO A 605 -0.21 21.53 15.20
CA PRO A 605 -1.19 21.46 14.11
C PRO A 605 -2.37 20.55 14.47
N ASP A 606 -3.61 20.95 14.13
CA ASP A 606 -4.82 20.21 14.48
C ASP A 606 -4.77 18.74 14.03
N ASN A 607 -4.24 18.47 12.83
CA ASN A 607 -4.12 17.12 12.28
C ASN A 607 -3.11 16.20 13.00
N LEU A 608 -2.42 16.69 14.02
CA LEU A 608 -1.53 15.94 14.91
C LEU A 608 -1.81 16.19 16.39
N LEU A 609 -2.88 16.95 16.72
CA LEU A 609 -3.20 17.36 18.08
C LEU A 609 -3.28 16.16 19.03
N LEU A 610 -4.04 15.14 18.68
CA LEU A 610 -4.31 13.99 19.55
C LEU A 610 -3.13 12.99 19.57
N PHE A 611 -2.22 13.10 18.63
CA PHE A 611 -0.97 12.36 18.73
C PHE A 611 -0.09 12.91 19.86
N PHE A 612 -0.05 14.22 20.04
CA PHE A 612 0.85 14.87 21.01
C PHE A 612 0.20 15.24 22.33
N HIS A 613 -1.13 15.41 22.39
CA HIS A 613 -1.83 15.93 23.56
C HIS A 613 -3.09 15.14 23.88
N HIS A 614 -3.30 14.92 25.19
CA HIS A 614 -4.61 14.51 25.70
C HIS A 614 -5.44 15.77 25.97
N VAL A 615 -6.63 15.84 25.35
CA VAL A 615 -7.50 17.02 25.44
C VAL A 615 -8.93 16.61 25.72
N PRO A 616 -9.72 17.47 26.43
CA PRO A 616 -11.16 17.24 26.60
C PRO A 616 -11.86 17.22 25.22
N TYR A 617 -12.93 16.46 25.09
CA TYR A 617 -13.77 16.44 23.89
C TYR A 617 -14.31 17.82 23.47
N THR A 618 -14.44 18.73 24.42
CA THR A 618 -14.88 20.13 24.22
C THR A 618 -13.73 21.08 23.86
N TYR A 619 -12.49 20.59 23.77
CA TYR A 619 -11.36 21.42 23.35
C TYR A 619 -11.62 21.98 21.94
N LYS A 620 -11.29 23.29 21.75
CA LYS A 620 -11.50 23.98 20.47
C LYS A 620 -10.25 23.92 19.61
N LEU A 621 -10.39 23.35 18.43
CA LEU A 621 -9.40 23.37 17.38
C LEU A 621 -9.14 24.79 16.87
N HIS A 622 -8.12 25.02 16.09
CA HIS A 622 -7.84 26.31 15.45
C HIS A 622 -8.99 26.80 14.56
N SER A 623 -9.79 25.88 14.02
CA SER A 623 -11.03 26.18 13.30
C SER A 623 -12.13 26.78 14.19
N GLY A 624 -12.02 26.63 15.51
CA GLY A 624 -13.04 26.97 16.50
C GLY A 624 -14.06 25.87 16.78
N GLU A 625 -14.01 24.77 16.06
CA GLU A 625 -14.82 23.57 16.26
C GLU A 625 -14.31 22.76 17.47
N THR A 626 -15.19 22.04 18.17
CA THR A 626 -14.74 21.15 19.24
C THR A 626 -14.21 19.84 18.68
N VAL A 627 -13.29 19.17 19.39
CA VAL A 627 -12.73 17.87 19.00
C VAL A 627 -13.83 16.87 18.71
N ILE A 628 -14.83 16.75 19.59
CA ILE A 628 -15.92 15.77 19.39
C ILE A 628 -16.76 16.12 18.16
N GLN A 629 -17.07 17.40 17.91
CA GLN A 629 -17.85 17.78 16.74
C GLN A 629 -17.05 17.53 15.46
N TYR A 630 -15.75 17.77 15.48
CA TYR A 630 -14.86 17.46 14.36
C TYR A 630 -14.82 15.94 14.07
N PHE A 631 -14.83 15.08 15.10
CA PHE A 631 -14.96 13.63 14.90
C PHE A 631 -16.22 13.28 14.13
N TYR A 632 -17.37 13.81 14.55
CA TYR A 632 -18.62 13.57 13.83
C TYR A 632 -18.52 14.09 12.39
N ASP A 633 -18.16 15.35 12.22
CA ASP A 633 -18.12 16.00 10.90
C ASP A 633 -17.13 15.33 9.95
N SER A 634 -15.93 14.98 10.43
CA SER A 634 -14.91 14.29 9.66
C SER A 634 -15.39 12.93 9.15
N HIS A 635 -16.00 12.10 9.99
CA HIS A 635 -16.43 10.76 9.59
C HIS A 635 -17.59 10.81 8.57
N TYR A 636 -18.55 11.71 8.74
CA TYR A 636 -19.59 11.94 7.74
C TYR A 636 -19.00 12.47 6.42
N GLN A 637 -18.08 13.44 6.50
CA GLN A 637 -17.38 13.98 5.33
C GLN A 637 -16.59 12.90 4.59
N GLY A 638 -15.85 12.07 5.32
CA GLY A 638 -15.04 11.00 4.72
C GLY A 638 -15.86 9.94 4.00
N ALA A 639 -17.02 9.56 4.58
CA ALA A 639 -17.96 8.65 3.92
C ALA A 639 -18.52 9.26 2.63
N ASP A 640 -18.90 10.55 2.66
CA ASP A 640 -19.35 11.29 1.47
C ASP A 640 -18.23 11.42 0.42
N GLU A 641 -16.97 11.58 0.84
CA GLU A 641 -15.80 11.64 -0.05
C GLU A 641 -15.55 10.30 -0.72
N ALA A 642 -15.67 9.19 0.01
CA ALA A 642 -15.58 7.86 -0.57
C ALA A 642 -16.71 7.59 -1.59
N ALA A 643 -17.92 8.03 -1.32
CA ALA A 643 -19.03 7.92 -2.26
C ALA A 643 -18.79 8.77 -3.54
N ARG A 644 -18.21 9.96 -3.41
CA ARG A 644 -17.84 10.80 -4.58
C ARG A 644 -16.81 10.15 -5.48
N LEU A 645 -15.90 9.31 -4.98
CA LEU A 645 -14.98 8.57 -5.83
C LEU A 645 -15.71 7.64 -6.80
N VAL A 646 -16.84 7.06 -6.37
CA VAL A 646 -17.71 6.24 -7.24
C VAL A 646 -18.29 7.11 -8.36
N ASP A 647 -18.91 8.25 -8.00
CA ASP A 647 -19.50 9.18 -8.98
C ASP A 647 -18.47 9.64 -10.02
N GLU A 648 -17.26 9.99 -9.57
CA GLU A 648 -16.16 10.43 -10.44
C GLU A 648 -15.70 9.33 -11.39
N TRP A 649 -15.56 8.09 -10.91
CA TRP A 649 -15.17 6.95 -11.74
C TRP A 649 -16.25 6.61 -12.78
N GLU A 650 -17.53 6.70 -12.41
CA GLU A 650 -18.65 6.47 -13.36
C GLU A 650 -18.60 7.40 -14.57
N THR A 651 -18.07 8.63 -14.43
CA THR A 651 -17.90 9.56 -15.56
C THR A 651 -16.91 9.07 -16.63
N LEU A 652 -16.09 8.07 -16.29
CA LEU A 652 -15.06 7.49 -17.16
C LEU A 652 -15.57 6.29 -17.98
N LYS A 653 -16.84 5.92 -17.85
CA LYS A 653 -17.45 4.81 -18.61
C LYS A 653 -17.25 4.98 -20.11
N GLY A 654 -16.68 3.96 -20.73
CA GLY A 654 -16.37 3.96 -22.15
C GLY A 654 -15.13 4.77 -22.57
N LYS A 655 -14.43 5.39 -21.62
CA LYS A 655 -13.17 6.14 -21.83
C LYS A 655 -11.94 5.39 -21.34
N VAL A 656 -12.13 4.39 -20.50
CA VAL A 656 -11.09 3.49 -19.99
C VAL A 656 -11.38 2.06 -20.44
N ASP A 657 -10.42 1.17 -20.26
CA ASP A 657 -10.60 -0.25 -20.53
C ASP A 657 -11.81 -0.81 -19.77
N PRO A 658 -12.72 -1.57 -20.43
CA PRO A 658 -13.92 -2.07 -19.76
C PRO A 658 -13.63 -2.95 -18.54
N GLY A 659 -12.60 -3.82 -18.60
CA GLY A 659 -12.23 -4.66 -17.45
C GLY A 659 -11.73 -3.83 -16.28
N LEU A 660 -10.83 -2.88 -16.53
CA LEU A 660 -10.37 -1.92 -15.53
C LEU A 660 -11.54 -1.10 -14.95
N TYR A 661 -12.48 -0.67 -15.81
CA TYR A 661 -13.64 0.11 -15.36
C TYR A 661 -14.51 -0.67 -14.39
N ASP A 662 -14.87 -1.91 -14.74
CA ASP A 662 -15.77 -2.74 -13.93
C ASP A 662 -15.10 -3.19 -12.62
N ASP A 663 -13.82 -3.58 -12.64
CA ASP A 663 -13.07 -4.00 -11.47
C ASP A 663 -12.92 -2.85 -10.44
N GLU A 664 -12.54 -1.66 -10.90
CA GLU A 664 -12.35 -0.52 -10.01
C GLU A 664 -13.68 0.08 -9.53
N LEU A 665 -14.72 0.07 -10.37
CA LEU A 665 -16.07 0.47 -9.91
C LEU A 665 -16.54 -0.40 -8.76
N ALA A 666 -16.40 -1.72 -8.87
CA ALA A 666 -16.78 -2.65 -7.81
C ALA A 666 -16.01 -2.37 -6.49
N ARG A 667 -14.69 -2.07 -6.58
CA ARG A 667 -13.87 -1.72 -5.41
C ARG A 667 -14.29 -0.40 -4.78
N LEU A 668 -14.54 0.63 -5.58
CA LEU A 668 -14.96 1.94 -5.07
C LEU A 668 -16.35 1.89 -4.43
N VAL A 669 -17.29 1.13 -4.99
CA VAL A 669 -18.60 0.88 -4.38
C VAL A 669 -18.46 0.16 -3.04
N TYR A 670 -17.60 -0.86 -2.99
CA TYR A 670 -17.28 -1.54 -1.73
C TYR A 670 -16.66 -0.58 -0.71
N GLN A 671 -15.67 0.23 -1.10
CA GLN A 671 -15.02 1.24 -0.24
C GLN A 671 -16.04 2.24 0.32
N ALA A 672 -16.94 2.76 -0.52
CA ALA A 672 -17.99 3.68 -0.10
C ALA A 672 -18.90 3.05 0.97
N GLY A 673 -19.27 1.78 0.79
CA GLY A 673 -20.04 1.03 1.80
C GLY A 673 -19.27 0.82 3.10
N HIS A 674 -17.99 0.43 3.01
CA HIS A 674 -17.14 0.21 4.19
C HIS A 674 -16.78 1.52 4.91
N ALA A 675 -16.69 2.66 4.21
CA ALA A 675 -16.55 3.98 4.83
C ALA A 675 -17.76 4.37 5.70
N ILE A 676 -18.96 3.88 5.35
CA ILE A 676 -20.16 4.02 6.21
C ILE A 676 -20.02 3.14 7.47
N VAL A 677 -19.51 1.92 7.35
CA VAL A 677 -19.23 1.05 8.52
C VAL A 677 -18.27 1.76 9.47
N TRP A 678 -17.17 2.29 8.96
CA TRP A 678 -16.20 3.08 9.72
C TRP A 678 -16.86 4.29 10.40
N ARG A 679 -17.61 5.07 9.64
CA ARG A 679 -18.34 6.24 10.16
C ARG A 679 -19.23 5.86 11.33
N ASP A 680 -20.09 4.87 11.14
CA ASP A 680 -21.11 4.51 12.13
C ASP A 680 -20.47 3.96 13.41
N ALA A 681 -19.47 3.08 13.29
CA ALA A 681 -18.73 2.54 14.42
C ALA A 681 -18.06 3.65 15.24
N ILE A 682 -17.29 4.52 14.59
CA ILE A 682 -16.52 5.58 15.27
C ILE A 682 -17.46 6.63 15.90
N VAL A 683 -18.48 7.10 15.18
CA VAL A 683 -19.39 8.11 15.74
C VAL A 683 -20.24 7.56 16.88
N GLN A 684 -20.64 6.28 16.81
CA GLN A 684 -21.36 5.61 17.89
C GLN A 684 -20.48 5.47 19.12
N TYR A 685 -19.24 4.98 18.94
CA TYR A 685 -18.29 4.83 20.04
C TYR A 685 -18.07 6.16 20.78
N PHE A 686 -17.74 7.24 20.07
CA PHE A 686 -17.45 8.52 20.71
C PHE A 686 -18.69 9.24 21.22
N LEU A 687 -19.88 8.96 20.66
CA LEU A 687 -21.15 9.44 21.24
C LEU A 687 -21.38 8.83 22.63
N GLU A 688 -21.18 7.53 22.78
CA GLU A 688 -21.32 6.84 24.06
C GLU A 688 -20.22 7.23 25.04
N GLN A 689 -18.96 7.25 24.58
CA GLN A 689 -17.79 7.55 25.42
C GLN A 689 -17.82 8.99 25.98
N SER A 690 -18.15 9.97 25.14
CA SER A 690 -18.18 11.39 25.53
C SER A 690 -19.49 11.83 26.18
N GLY A 691 -20.58 11.16 25.86
CA GLY A 691 -21.96 11.60 26.21
C GLY A 691 -22.38 12.93 25.55
N ILE A 692 -21.62 13.46 24.58
CA ILE A 692 -21.86 14.75 23.92
C ILE A 692 -22.50 14.50 22.53
N PRO A 693 -23.76 14.95 22.32
CA PRO A 693 -24.44 14.69 21.06
C PRO A 693 -23.82 15.50 19.89
N ASP A 694 -23.94 14.95 18.68
CA ASP A 694 -23.65 15.67 17.45
C ASP A 694 -24.58 16.90 17.30
N ALA A 695 -24.00 18.09 17.17
CA ALA A 695 -24.75 19.34 17.00
C ALA A 695 -25.64 19.35 15.75
N LYS A 696 -25.36 18.50 14.76
CA LYS A 696 -26.17 18.31 13.55
C LYS A 696 -27.19 17.18 13.68
N GLY A 697 -27.20 16.45 14.81
CA GLY A 697 -28.17 15.41 15.13
C GLY A 697 -28.13 14.17 14.26
N ARG A 698 -26.96 13.84 13.70
CA ARG A 698 -26.76 12.69 12.80
C ARG A 698 -26.33 11.43 13.58
N ALA A 699 -25.33 11.57 14.48
CA ALA A 699 -24.79 10.46 15.26
C ALA A 699 -25.88 9.83 16.14
N GLY A 700 -26.01 8.50 16.06
CA GLY A 700 -27.02 7.74 16.79
C GLY A 700 -28.46 7.93 16.28
N HIS A 701 -28.65 8.53 15.11
CA HIS A 701 -29.98 8.75 14.53
C HIS A 701 -30.04 8.22 13.08
N TYR A 702 -30.63 7.06 12.91
CA TYR A 702 -30.73 6.34 11.65
C TYR A 702 -32.18 6.03 11.27
N PRO A 703 -32.97 7.02 10.77
CA PRO A 703 -34.45 6.91 10.65
C PRO A 703 -34.92 5.85 9.66
N GLY A 704 -34.07 5.40 8.75
CA GLY A 704 -34.37 4.33 7.79
C GLY A 704 -33.94 2.93 8.24
N ARG A 705 -33.26 2.82 9.37
CA ARG A 705 -32.65 1.56 9.83
C ARG A 705 -33.63 0.73 10.63
N MET A 706 -33.62 -0.58 10.41
CA MET A 706 -34.39 -1.59 11.13
C MET A 706 -33.41 -2.73 11.49
N GLU A 707 -33.15 -2.87 12.80
CA GLU A 707 -32.18 -3.81 13.34
C GLU A 707 -32.60 -5.27 13.10
N ALA A 708 -31.63 -6.15 12.89
CA ALA A 708 -31.88 -7.55 12.61
C ALA A 708 -32.36 -8.30 13.87
N GLU A 709 -31.89 -7.94 15.06
CA GLU A 709 -32.35 -8.52 16.32
C GLU A 709 -33.82 -8.18 16.66
N ASP A 710 -34.35 -7.08 16.12
CA ASP A 710 -35.75 -6.65 16.31
C ASP A 710 -36.69 -7.25 15.25
N ALA A 711 -36.15 -7.94 14.25
CA ALA A 711 -36.91 -8.58 13.20
C ALA A 711 -37.70 -9.82 13.71
N ARG A 712 -38.69 -10.24 12.97
CA ARG A 712 -39.27 -11.57 13.16
C ARG A 712 -38.33 -12.65 12.65
N LEU A 713 -37.60 -13.28 13.57
CA LEU A 713 -36.56 -14.27 13.26
C LEU A 713 -37.11 -15.67 13.09
N SER A 714 -36.57 -16.42 12.10
CA SER A 714 -36.76 -17.85 11.94
C SER A 714 -35.41 -18.50 11.67
N GLY A 715 -34.94 -19.30 12.64
CA GLY A 715 -33.64 -19.95 12.60
C GLY A 715 -32.44 -19.09 13.02
N TYR A 716 -32.51 -17.82 12.85
CA TYR A 716 -31.49 -16.87 13.33
C TYR A 716 -31.45 -16.78 14.86
N LYS A 717 -30.27 -16.52 15.40
CA LYS A 717 -30.01 -16.26 16.82
C LYS A 717 -29.33 -14.93 16.98
N VAL A 718 -29.77 -14.13 17.95
CA VAL A 718 -29.11 -12.88 18.32
C VAL A 718 -27.79 -13.19 19.03
N ILE A 719 -26.75 -12.46 18.68
CA ILE A 719 -25.42 -12.48 19.30
C ILE A 719 -25.00 -11.06 19.68
N ASP A 720 -24.14 -10.93 20.68
CA ASP A 720 -23.39 -9.72 20.93
C ASP A 720 -22.14 -9.72 20.02
N VAL A 721 -21.82 -8.56 19.44
CA VAL A 721 -20.62 -8.36 18.61
C VAL A 721 -19.51 -7.76 19.48
N THR A 722 -18.28 -8.10 19.22
CA THR A 722 -17.11 -7.59 19.97
C THR A 722 -15.98 -7.30 18.97
N PRO A 723 -15.45 -6.04 18.95
CA PRO A 723 -15.90 -4.87 19.74
C PRO A 723 -17.36 -4.48 19.45
N TRP A 724 -18.02 -3.85 20.44
CA TRP A 724 -19.47 -3.61 20.36
C TRP A 724 -19.83 -2.56 19.29
N GLU A 725 -18.96 -1.60 19.04
CA GLU A 725 -19.14 -0.56 18.02
C GLU A 725 -19.16 -1.07 16.58
N ASP A 726 -18.71 -2.29 16.34
CA ASP A 726 -18.59 -2.89 15.00
C ASP A 726 -19.93 -3.36 14.43
N ALA A 727 -20.98 -3.32 15.22
CA ALA A 727 -22.37 -3.57 14.80
C ALA A 727 -23.33 -2.53 15.37
N SER A 728 -24.42 -2.30 14.68
CA SER A 728 -25.48 -1.41 15.16
C SER A 728 -26.06 -1.94 16.48
N GLY A 729 -26.13 -1.09 17.51
CA GLY A 729 -26.55 -1.52 18.84
C GLY A 729 -25.69 -2.59 19.51
N GLY A 730 -24.50 -2.89 18.98
CA GLY A 730 -23.58 -3.91 19.50
C GLY A 730 -24.03 -5.35 19.27
N LYS A 731 -25.00 -5.58 18.38
CA LYS A 731 -25.61 -6.88 18.16
C LYS A 731 -25.71 -7.24 16.68
N ALA A 732 -25.86 -8.53 16.44
CA ALA A 732 -26.12 -9.09 15.11
C ALA A 732 -26.94 -10.38 15.25
N VAL A 733 -27.41 -10.92 14.13
CA VAL A 733 -28.04 -12.24 14.10
C VAL A 733 -27.20 -13.21 13.25
N THR A 734 -27.08 -14.46 13.72
CA THR A 734 -26.31 -15.50 13.02
C THR A 734 -27.17 -16.74 12.76
N CYS A 735 -26.92 -17.40 11.63
CA CYS A 735 -27.55 -18.61 11.18
C CYS A 735 -26.57 -19.78 11.28
N ASP A 736 -26.84 -20.72 12.19
CA ASP A 736 -25.98 -21.87 12.38
C ASP A 736 -26.38 -23.02 11.42
N ALA A 737 -25.48 -23.41 10.52
CA ALA A 737 -25.68 -24.46 9.54
C ALA A 737 -26.06 -25.82 10.18
N GLY A 738 -25.58 -26.09 11.38
CA GLY A 738 -25.90 -27.32 12.13
C GLY A 738 -27.34 -27.34 12.64
N SER A 739 -27.88 -26.19 13.08
CA SER A 739 -29.23 -26.08 13.62
C SER A 739 -30.28 -25.66 12.58
N ALA A 740 -29.86 -24.99 11.50
CA ALA A 740 -30.74 -24.50 10.44
C ALA A 740 -30.22 -24.87 9.03
N PRO A 741 -30.15 -26.16 8.65
CA PRO A 741 -29.56 -26.58 7.38
C PRO A 741 -30.34 -26.10 6.14
N LYS A 742 -31.54 -25.57 6.31
CA LYS A 742 -32.37 -25.00 5.25
C LYS A 742 -32.22 -23.47 5.12
N GLY A 743 -31.37 -22.87 5.96
CA GLY A 743 -31.22 -21.44 6.07
C GLY A 743 -32.10 -20.79 7.15
N CYS A 744 -31.90 -19.52 7.35
CA CYS A 744 -32.62 -18.70 8.33
C CYS A 744 -33.29 -17.52 7.62
N SER A 745 -34.23 -16.86 8.29
CA SER A 745 -34.85 -15.63 7.76
C SER A 745 -35.08 -14.58 8.85
N ALA A 746 -34.99 -13.33 8.47
CA ALA A 746 -35.37 -12.17 9.25
C ALA A 746 -36.40 -11.33 8.44
N GLU A 747 -37.51 -10.94 9.08
CA GLU A 747 -38.62 -10.24 8.42
C GLU A 747 -38.95 -8.94 9.16
N TRP A 748 -39.15 -7.87 8.40
CA TRP A 748 -39.53 -6.55 8.87
C TRP A 748 -40.79 -6.09 8.15
N THR A 749 -41.61 -5.29 8.81
CA THR A 749 -42.74 -4.61 8.20
C THR A 749 -42.36 -3.16 7.92
N TYR A 750 -42.38 -2.74 6.67
CA TYR A 750 -42.07 -1.38 6.29
C TYR A 750 -43.19 -0.44 6.74
N THR A 751 -42.85 0.63 7.45
CA THR A 751 -43.78 1.61 8.01
C THR A 751 -43.58 3.02 7.45
N GLY A 752 -42.57 3.23 6.61
CA GLY A 752 -42.26 4.53 6.04
C GLY A 752 -43.17 4.92 4.87
N ASN A 753 -42.91 6.05 4.24
CA ASN A 753 -43.70 6.57 3.13
C ASN A 753 -43.59 5.69 1.88
N ALA A 754 -44.65 5.59 1.10
CA ALA A 754 -44.67 4.93 -0.17
C ALA A 754 -43.76 5.65 -1.19
N GLY A 755 -42.97 4.90 -1.94
CA GLY A 755 -42.09 5.46 -2.96
C GLY A 755 -41.12 4.45 -3.53
N ARG A 756 -40.30 4.95 -4.45
CA ARG A 756 -39.15 4.24 -5.01
C ARG A 756 -37.94 4.53 -4.14
N LEU A 757 -37.45 3.50 -3.48
CA LEU A 757 -36.44 3.59 -2.42
C LEU A 757 -35.32 2.58 -2.69
N ASP A 758 -34.15 2.82 -2.13
CA ASP A 758 -33.06 1.86 -2.12
C ASP A 758 -33.11 1.05 -0.81
N VAL A 759 -32.97 -0.26 -0.91
CA VAL A 759 -32.96 -1.18 0.25
C VAL A 759 -31.53 -1.68 0.42
N VAL A 760 -30.94 -1.32 1.55
CA VAL A 760 -29.56 -1.72 1.93
C VAL A 760 -29.64 -2.79 2.98
N VAL A 761 -28.86 -3.86 2.82
CA VAL A 761 -28.66 -4.91 3.82
C VAL A 761 -27.23 -4.85 4.32
N GLN A 762 -27.05 -4.62 5.61
CA GLN A 762 -25.76 -4.72 6.29
C GLN A 762 -25.59 -6.14 6.77
N TYR A 763 -24.46 -6.77 6.38
CA TYR A 763 -24.16 -8.15 6.69
C TYR A 763 -22.66 -8.36 6.90
N PHE A 764 -22.26 -9.53 7.35
CA PHE A 764 -20.86 -9.89 7.57
C PHE A 764 -20.43 -10.96 6.57
N ASP A 765 -19.28 -10.76 5.93
CA ASP A 765 -18.66 -11.68 4.96
C ASP A 765 -17.43 -12.32 5.62
N LEU A 766 -17.60 -13.50 6.22
CA LEU A 766 -16.59 -14.10 7.06
C LEU A 766 -15.51 -14.84 6.27
N ARG A 767 -14.27 -14.67 6.67
CA ARG A 767 -13.16 -15.42 6.12
C ARG A 767 -13.27 -16.91 6.42
N GLY A 768 -13.44 -17.72 5.39
CA GLY A 768 -13.39 -19.16 5.50
C GLY A 768 -14.70 -19.85 5.19
N GLY A 769 -15.73 -19.09 4.80
CA GLY A 769 -17.01 -19.58 4.32
C GLY A 769 -17.52 -18.80 3.13
N VAL A 770 -18.68 -19.20 2.61
CA VAL A 770 -19.39 -18.54 1.51
C VAL A 770 -20.89 -18.62 1.80
N ALA A 771 -21.41 -17.67 2.57
CA ALA A 771 -22.85 -17.56 2.81
C ALA A 771 -23.58 -17.00 1.60
N ARG A 772 -24.89 -17.29 1.52
CA ARG A 772 -25.77 -16.77 0.46
C ARG A 772 -26.96 -16.07 1.07
N PHE A 773 -27.35 -14.98 0.44
CA PHE A 773 -28.48 -14.18 0.88
C PHE A 773 -29.48 -13.97 -0.27
N ALA A 774 -30.73 -13.78 0.13
CA ALA A 774 -31.80 -13.35 -0.76
C ALA A 774 -32.67 -12.32 -0.05
N LEU A 775 -33.00 -11.25 -0.77
CA LEU A 775 -33.94 -10.23 -0.32
C LEU A 775 -35.25 -10.41 -1.09
N ASP A 776 -36.37 -10.48 -0.39
CA ASP A 776 -37.69 -10.46 -0.98
C ASP A 776 -38.59 -9.37 -0.39
N VAL A 777 -39.60 -8.98 -1.17
CA VAL A 777 -40.67 -8.06 -0.79
C VAL A 777 -41.98 -8.77 -1.01
N ASN A 778 -42.81 -8.95 0.07
CA ASN A 778 -44.11 -9.64 0.05
C ASN A 778 -44.04 -11.06 -0.55
N GLY A 779 -42.93 -11.82 -0.26
CA GLY A 779 -42.71 -13.18 -0.75
C GLY A 779 -42.24 -13.23 -2.22
N LYS A 780 -41.85 -12.09 -2.83
CA LYS A 780 -41.30 -12.03 -4.17
C LYS A 780 -39.80 -11.70 -4.09
N PRO A 781 -38.91 -12.61 -4.50
CA PRO A 781 -37.48 -12.34 -4.55
C PRO A 781 -37.16 -11.16 -5.47
N ILE A 782 -36.36 -10.22 -4.98
CA ILE A 782 -35.91 -9.02 -5.72
C ILE A 782 -34.41 -8.97 -5.92
N ALA A 783 -33.63 -9.60 -5.02
CA ALA A 783 -32.18 -9.65 -5.12
C ALA A 783 -31.63 -10.92 -4.49
N THR A 784 -30.45 -11.35 -4.96
CA THR A 784 -29.63 -12.42 -4.36
C THR A 784 -28.17 -12.04 -4.47
N TRP A 785 -27.38 -12.38 -3.44
CA TRP A 785 -25.93 -12.18 -3.46
C TRP A 785 -25.22 -13.25 -2.63
N THR A 786 -23.90 -13.28 -2.77
CA THR A 786 -23.03 -14.23 -2.09
C THR A 786 -22.00 -13.44 -1.28
N ALA A 787 -21.75 -13.86 -0.05
CA ALA A 787 -20.66 -13.38 0.76
C ALA A 787 -19.40 -14.18 0.39
N ASP A 788 -18.63 -13.71 -0.59
CA ASP A 788 -17.45 -14.38 -1.14
C ASP A 788 -16.24 -13.46 -1.31
N ALA A 789 -16.31 -12.25 -0.73
CA ALA A 789 -15.22 -11.28 -0.75
C ALA A 789 -14.02 -11.70 0.12
N THR A 790 -14.17 -12.75 0.95
CA THR A 790 -13.09 -13.29 1.79
C THR A 790 -12.45 -12.22 2.64
N LEU A 791 -13.27 -11.48 3.40
CA LEU A 791 -12.83 -10.39 4.27
C LEU A 791 -11.99 -10.94 5.45
N PRO A 792 -11.14 -10.10 6.09
CA PRO A 792 -10.05 -10.62 6.92
C PRO A 792 -10.45 -11.43 8.16
N SER A 793 -11.58 -11.13 8.81
CA SER A 793 -11.97 -11.74 10.07
C SER A 793 -12.79 -13.04 9.91
N ARG A 794 -12.80 -13.86 10.96
CA ARG A 794 -13.55 -15.12 11.05
C ARG A 794 -14.74 -15.03 11.98
N ARG A 795 -14.99 -13.89 12.60
CA ARG A 795 -16.13 -13.60 13.46
C ARG A 795 -16.80 -12.34 12.96
N PRO A 796 -18.11 -12.11 13.22
CA PRO A 796 -18.72 -10.82 12.91
C PRO A 796 -18.04 -9.69 13.68
N ASP A 797 -17.43 -8.75 12.95
CA ASP A 797 -16.75 -7.55 13.45
C ASP A 797 -16.59 -6.51 12.31
N GLY A 798 -15.97 -5.37 12.59
CA GLY A 798 -15.75 -4.29 11.62
C GLY A 798 -14.90 -4.68 10.40
N ASP A 799 -14.04 -5.70 10.54
CA ASP A 799 -13.18 -6.19 9.47
C ASP A 799 -13.95 -6.87 8.33
N ASN A 800 -15.14 -7.40 8.60
CA ASN A 800 -15.94 -8.13 7.62
C ASN A 800 -17.37 -7.64 7.49
N SER A 801 -17.71 -6.53 8.15
CA SER A 801 -19.00 -5.84 7.96
C SER A 801 -19.03 -5.18 6.58
N THR A 802 -20.10 -5.40 5.82
CA THR A 802 -20.28 -4.91 4.47
C THR A 802 -21.73 -4.70 4.10
N ARG A 803 -21.98 -4.06 2.96
CA ARG A 803 -23.33 -3.65 2.55
C ARG A 803 -23.69 -4.19 1.18
N PHE A 804 -24.97 -4.59 1.02
CA PHE A 804 -25.54 -4.90 -0.29
C PHE A 804 -26.76 -4.00 -0.54
N THR A 805 -26.74 -3.27 -1.66
CA THR A 805 -27.79 -2.30 -2.00
C THR A 805 -28.63 -2.79 -3.18
N THR A 806 -29.96 -2.88 -2.97
CA THR A 806 -30.94 -3.10 -4.01
C THR A 806 -31.60 -1.77 -4.37
N ARG A 807 -31.30 -1.24 -5.55
CA ARG A 807 -31.74 0.10 -5.95
C ARG A 807 -33.17 0.13 -6.52
N GLY A 808 -33.90 1.19 -6.19
CA GLY A 808 -35.15 1.55 -6.85
C GLY A 808 -36.30 0.59 -6.59
N VAL A 809 -36.40 0.06 -5.39
CA VAL A 809 -37.49 -0.83 -4.93
C VAL A 809 -38.74 -0.02 -4.63
N GLU A 810 -39.88 -0.40 -5.22
CA GLU A 810 -41.19 0.20 -4.90
C GLU A 810 -41.68 -0.35 -3.59
N LEU A 811 -41.74 0.50 -2.57
CA LEU A 811 -42.24 0.18 -1.23
C LEU A 811 -43.41 1.04 -0.83
N LYS A 812 -44.30 0.48 0.00
CA LYS A 812 -45.43 1.18 0.68
C LYS A 812 -45.60 0.64 2.10
N PRO A 813 -46.21 1.43 3.00
CA PRO A 813 -46.53 0.99 4.35
C PRO A 813 -47.24 -0.35 4.37
N GLY A 814 -46.80 -1.26 5.21
CA GLY A 814 -47.32 -2.62 5.33
C GLY A 814 -46.63 -3.67 4.46
N ASP A 815 -45.74 -3.28 3.55
CA ASP A 815 -44.91 -4.27 2.81
C ASP A 815 -43.96 -5.03 3.75
N VAL A 816 -43.81 -6.32 3.53
CA VAL A 816 -42.92 -7.17 4.30
C VAL A 816 -41.63 -7.33 3.54
N LEU A 817 -40.52 -6.89 4.15
CA LEU A 817 -39.16 -7.11 3.69
C LEU A 817 -38.61 -8.35 4.40
N ARG A 818 -38.00 -9.28 3.65
CA ARG A 818 -37.44 -10.48 4.21
C ARG A 818 -36.05 -10.73 3.65
N VAL A 819 -35.10 -11.01 4.53
CA VAL A 819 -33.77 -11.50 4.15
C VAL A 819 -33.64 -12.94 4.57
N ASP A 820 -33.39 -13.82 3.59
CA ASP A 820 -33.05 -15.21 3.79
C ASP A 820 -31.53 -15.36 3.75
N GLY A 821 -30.93 -15.98 4.79
CA GLY A 821 -29.52 -16.31 4.85
C GLY A 821 -29.31 -17.82 4.79
N THR A 822 -28.44 -18.29 3.92
CA THR A 822 -28.02 -19.68 3.82
C THR A 822 -26.56 -19.79 4.23
N PRO A 823 -26.28 -20.31 5.44
CA PRO A 823 -24.93 -20.44 5.95
C PRO A 823 -24.18 -21.60 5.28
N ASP A 824 -22.87 -21.59 5.40
CA ASP A 824 -22.03 -22.75 5.19
C ASP A 824 -21.21 -23.10 6.46
N ALA A 825 -20.23 -24.01 6.34
CA ALA A 825 -19.45 -24.45 7.49
C ALA A 825 -18.50 -23.37 8.07
N GLY A 826 -18.24 -22.32 7.33
CA GLY A 826 -17.29 -21.25 7.70
C GLY A 826 -17.91 -19.85 7.81
N ASP A 827 -19.16 -19.69 7.33
CA ASP A 827 -19.87 -18.41 7.37
C ASP A 827 -21.31 -18.63 7.84
N PRO A 828 -21.69 -18.05 9.01
CA PRO A 828 -23.02 -18.20 9.61
C PRO A 828 -24.10 -17.29 8.99
N ALA A 829 -23.88 -16.74 7.79
CA ALA A 829 -24.77 -15.80 7.13
C ALA A 829 -25.28 -14.68 8.07
N ALA A 830 -24.35 -14.01 8.75
CA ALA A 830 -24.68 -13.01 9.77
C ALA A 830 -25.22 -11.71 9.18
N LEU A 831 -26.25 -11.16 9.85
CA LEU A 831 -26.90 -9.88 9.49
C LEU A 831 -26.82 -8.90 10.66
N ASP A 832 -26.68 -7.61 10.35
CA ASP A 832 -26.72 -6.49 11.30
C ASP A 832 -28.06 -5.78 11.21
N TYR A 833 -28.39 -5.15 10.07
CA TYR A 833 -29.65 -4.42 9.88
C TYR A 833 -30.05 -4.36 8.40
N ILE A 834 -31.27 -3.87 8.15
CA ILE A 834 -31.62 -3.30 6.85
C ILE A 834 -31.86 -1.79 6.99
N GLU A 835 -31.54 -1.03 5.94
CA GLU A 835 -31.73 0.41 5.90
C GLU A 835 -32.45 0.82 4.61
N ILE A 836 -33.44 1.69 4.76
CA ILE A 836 -34.24 2.20 3.65
C ILE A 836 -33.80 3.63 3.36
N GLU A 837 -33.21 3.83 2.20
CA GLU A 837 -32.67 5.12 1.76
C GLU A 837 -33.52 5.72 0.64
N PRO A 838 -33.59 7.05 0.48
CA PRO A 838 -34.13 7.66 -0.73
C PRO A 838 -33.41 7.12 -1.96
N ALA A 839 -34.18 6.71 -2.98
CA ALA A 839 -33.53 6.24 -4.21
C ALA A 839 -32.60 7.33 -4.78
N ALA A 840 -31.36 6.96 -5.06
CA ALA A 840 -30.45 7.85 -5.76
C ALA A 840 -31.15 8.35 -7.05
N ALA A 841 -31.17 9.66 -7.24
CA ALA A 841 -31.76 10.23 -8.45
C ALA A 841 -31.14 9.54 -9.65
N SER A 842 -31.97 8.97 -10.54
CA SER A 842 -31.50 8.37 -11.80
C SER A 842 -30.83 9.50 -12.60
N ARG A 843 -29.51 9.54 -12.56
CA ARG A 843 -28.69 10.47 -13.35
C ARG A 843 -28.49 9.94 -14.76
#